data_ffe544d85a8e6d08d0f342f892c43319
#
_entry.id   ffe544d85a8e6d08d0f342f892c43319
#
_cell.length_a   1.000
_cell.length_b   1.000
_cell.length_c   1.000
_cell.angle_alpha   90.00
_cell.angle_beta   90.00
_cell.angle_gamma   90.00
#
_symmetry.space_group_name_H-M   'P 1'
#
loop_
_entity.id
_entity.type
_entity.pdbx_description
1 polymer ?
#
loop_
_entity_poly.entity_id
_entity_poly.type
_entity_poly.pdbx_seq_one_letter_code
_entity_poly.pdbx_strand_id
1 'polypeptide(L)'
;MTHGKTSRRQFVRLAGGLALALRHGLLPAQSGTDAPQSPGHAAATLEDSALRIEWDANLHARVSRKTGRRWIPITAWGPSEYLKRADGPHIADFAIRHQAQAAVDDANGPGSRLTLSGTSVDGVEKTVTVTSYRRHPGIALVRVAYRNAGPHILSFDSWTNGDLRVLAAGARTPAFWCYSGASYEDRRDWVQPVEPGFAQDNFLGMEASDYGGGTPIVDVWRRDGGLAVGHAENTPKRVSLPVQGQRGAVRVAVCGREKHNLKAGERFDTPETFVAVHDGDYFNALTRYRRLMSERGLTPAVPPASSYEPIWCAWGYERSCTTALIEGTLPKVKELGLSWAVIDDGWQAMIGDWNLDRTKYPNGDADMRRLVSDIRAGGLKPRLWYSPLSAAPGSDFLHDHADMLLLDKEGAVQNISWWNSFYLCPGYAKTVEHTQGLIKKFIGDWGFAGLKIDGQHLNNVAPCFNPAHHHARPEESVEGLQTFFRAIYQTATAIDPDAVLELCPCGTAYSVFNFPYMNHAPASDPESSWQVRHKGKTLKALMGPSAAYAGDHVELSDHHDDFASTVGVGAIISTKFTWPVDPKPKDSFLLTPEKEREWRHWIALYKERMLPLGTYRGELYDIGFDKPETHVVEKSGNFYYAFYARDFTGTVPLRGLAAGRYRLRDYVNDREYGDVSGAGARGSGTDPQLKIAFQGSLLIEAIRA
;
A
#
# COMPACT_ATOMS: atom_id res chain seq x y z
N MET A 1 13.28 17.49 -43.11
CA MET A 1 12.03 17.65 -42.37
C MET A 1 11.94 16.51 -41.36
N THR A 2 12.36 16.78 -40.13
CA THR A 2 12.48 15.80 -39.07
C THR A 2 11.15 15.82 -38.28
N HIS A 3 10.32 14.81 -38.50
CA HIS A 3 9.16 14.56 -37.64
C HIS A 3 9.63 13.90 -36.35
N GLY A 4 9.65 14.66 -35.26
CA GLY A 4 9.83 14.15 -33.90
C GLY A 4 8.65 13.25 -33.54
N LYS A 5 8.93 11.97 -33.28
CA LYS A 5 7.95 11.03 -32.73
C LYS A 5 7.76 11.36 -31.24
N THR A 6 6.66 12.02 -30.91
CA THR A 6 6.18 12.12 -29.52
C THR A 6 5.91 10.72 -28.99
N SER A 7 6.46 10.36 -27.83
CA SER A 7 6.25 9.04 -27.27
C SER A 7 4.77 8.86 -26.84
N ARG A 8 4.22 7.66 -26.95
CA ARG A 8 2.85 7.32 -26.48
C ARG A 8 2.58 7.77 -25.04
N ARG A 9 3.63 7.81 -24.21
CA ARG A 9 3.57 8.29 -22.80
C ARG A 9 3.20 9.78 -22.67
N GLN A 10 3.66 10.63 -23.59
CA GLN A 10 3.31 12.06 -23.60
C GLN A 10 1.87 12.31 -24.06
N PHE A 11 1.36 11.49 -24.97
CA PHE A 11 -0.01 11.60 -25.48
C PHE A 11 -1.05 11.23 -24.39
N VAL A 12 -0.77 10.18 -23.60
CA VAL A 12 -1.64 9.78 -22.47
C VAL A 12 -1.65 10.85 -21.37
N ARG A 13 -0.51 11.49 -21.07
CA ARG A 13 -0.47 12.61 -20.11
C ARG A 13 -1.29 13.81 -20.55
N LEU A 14 -1.34 14.11 -21.84
CA LEU A 14 -2.15 15.20 -22.39
C LEU A 14 -3.64 14.85 -22.50
N ALA A 15 -3.99 13.63 -22.88
CA ALA A 15 -5.37 13.19 -22.99
C ALA A 15 -6.04 12.93 -21.63
N GLY A 16 -5.30 12.35 -20.66
CA GLY A 16 -5.79 12.11 -19.29
C GLY A 16 -6.07 13.41 -18.53
N GLY A 17 -5.21 14.41 -18.68
CA GLY A 17 -5.39 15.71 -18.01
C GLY A 17 -6.61 16.49 -18.48
N LEU A 18 -7.01 16.39 -19.76
CA LEU A 18 -8.18 17.11 -20.28
C LEU A 18 -9.50 16.38 -19.96
N ALA A 19 -9.51 15.07 -19.88
CA ALA A 19 -10.75 14.32 -19.60
C ALA A 19 -11.15 14.42 -18.11
N LEU A 20 -10.18 14.52 -17.18
CA LEU A 20 -10.47 14.70 -15.75
C LEU A 20 -10.97 16.12 -15.41
N ALA A 21 -10.52 17.14 -16.13
CA ALA A 21 -10.92 18.53 -15.88
C ALA A 21 -12.40 18.83 -16.21
N LEU A 22 -13.05 18.00 -17.01
CA LEU A 22 -14.42 18.23 -17.46
C LEU A 22 -15.50 17.47 -16.67
N ARG A 23 -15.14 16.56 -15.75
CA ARG A 23 -16.11 15.80 -14.94
C ARG A 23 -16.05 16.02 -13.43
N HIS A 24 -15.04 16.68 -12.92
CA HIS A 24 -14.99 17.05 -11.52
C HIS A 24 -15.52 18.50 -11.40
N GLY A 25 -16.80 18.61 -11.15
CA GLY A 25 -17.36 19.85 -10.62
C GLY A 25 -16.59 20.18 -9.34
N LEU A 26 -15.66 21.12 -9.44
CA LEU A 26 -15.06 21.76 -8.29
C LEU A 26 -16.21 22.25 -7.41
N LEU A 27 -16.48 21.57 -6.31
CA LEU A 27 -17.33 22.12 -5.28
C LEU A 27 -16.73 23.45 -4.86
N PRO A 28 -17.47 24.55 -4.91
CA PRO A 28 -16.96 25.83 -4.48
C PRO A 28 -16.51 25.69 -3.04
N ALA A 29 -15.29 26.13 -2.74
CA ALA A 29 -14.83 26.30 -1.38
C ALA A 29 -15.84 27.22 -0.68
N GLN A 30 -16.69 26.65 0.16
CA GLN A 30 -17.54 27.45 1.04
C GLN A 30 -16.58 28.20 1.97
N SER A 31 -16.49 29.51 1.77
CA SER A 31 -15.92 30.45 2.71
C SER A 31 -16.83 30.49 3.94
N GLY A 32 -16.74 29.47 4.77
CA GLY A 32 -17.33 29.51 6.10
C GLY A 32 -16.53 30.50 6.92
N THR A 33 -17.16 31.59 7.28
CA THR A 33 -16.67 32.54 8.28
C THR A 33 -16.45 31.77 9.58
N ASP A 34 -15.17 31.68 10.00
CA ASP A 34 -14.79 31.13 11.31
C ASP A 34 -15.34 32.04 12.43
N ALA A 35 -16.57 31.77 12.86
CA ALA A 35 -17.02 32.23 14.16
C ALA A 35 -16.31 31.38 15.22
N PRO A 36 -15.71 31.95 16.27
CA PRO A 36 -15.09 31.18 17.34
C PRO A 36 -16.19 30.34 18.01
N GLN A 37 -16.15 29.01 17.78
CA GLN A 37 -17.04 28.08 18.45
C GLN A 37 -16.75 28.15 19.96
N SER A 38 -17.78 28.37 20.76
CA SER A 38 -17.69 28.25 22.22
C SER A 38 -17.10 26.89 22.57
N PRO A 39 -16.20 26.78 23.57
CA PRO A 39 -15.58 25.52 23.93
C PRO A 39 -16.69 24.52 24.31
N GLY A 40 -16.91 23.51 23.50
CA GLY A 40 -17.85 22.43 23.77
C GLY A 40 -17.45 21.75 25.09
N HIS A 41 -18.41 21.56 25.99
CA HIS A 41 -18.21 20.72 27.16
C HIS A 41 -18.45 19.28 26.79
N ALA A 42 -17.53 18.38 27.18
CA ALA A 42 -17.69 16.96 26.96
C ALA A 42 -18.93 16.44 27.72
N ALA A 43 -19.88 15.89 26.97
CA ALA A 43 -21.07 15.20 27.54
C ALA A 43 -20.78 13.70 27.70
N ALA A 44 -19.89 13.13 26.88
CA ALA A 44 -19.47 11.73 26.95
C ALA A 44 -17.97 11.60 26.62
N THR A 45 -17.33 10.57 27.18
CA THR A 45 -15.90 10.31 26.98
C THR A 45 -15.62 8.82 26.92
N LEU A 46 -14.84 8.39 25.93
CA LEU A 46 -14.17 7.09 25.90
C LEU A 46 -12.66 7.33 25.91
N GLU A 47 -11.93 6.60 26.78
CA GLU A 47 -10.48 6.69 26.80
C GLU A 47 -9.82 5.33 27.04
N ASP A 48 -8.61 5.19 26.52
CA ASP A 48 -7.69 4.11 26.84
C ASP A 48 -6.35 4.67 27.38
N SER A 49 -5.29 3.90 27.31
CA SER A 49 -3.97 4.37 27.79
C SER A 49 -3.29 5.41 26.91
N ALA A 50 -3.77 5.63 25.66
CA ALA A 50 -3.14 6.50 24.66
C ALA A 50 -4.10 7.47 23.96
N LEU A 51 -5.37 7.08 23.79
CA LEU A 51 -6.42 7.78 23.05
C LEU A 51 -7.54 8.22 23.99
N ARG A 52 -8.06 9.43 23.79
CA ARG A 52 -9.33 9.90 24.35
C ARG A 52 -10.17 10.51 23.24
N ILE A 53 -11.44 10.08 23.16
CA ILE A 53 -12.45 10.71 22.31
C ILE A 53 -13.53 11.28 23.22
N GLU A 54 -13.89 12.52 22.99
CA GLU A 54 -14.90 13.27 23.75
C GLU A 54 -16.01 13.69 22.79
N TRP A 55 -17.25 13.64 23.22
CA TRP A 55 -18.42 14.11 22.47
C TRP A 55 -19.15 15.18 23.26
N ASP A 56 -19.61 16.24 22.56
CA ASP A 56 -20.48 17.26 23.12
C ASP A 56 -21.96 16.83 23.07
N ALA A 57 -22.86 17.73 23.52
CA ALA A 57 -24.30 17.47 23.57
C ALA A 57 -24.94 17.26 22.18
N ASN A 58 -24.29 17.64 21.10
CA ASN A 58 -24.75 17.49 19.71
C ASN A 58 -24.07 16.33 18.97
N LEU A 59 -23.36 15.46 19.68
CA LEU A 59 -22.53 14.39 19.11
C LEU A 59 -21.43 14.90 18.16
N HIS A 60 -20.87 16.08 18.43
CA HIS A 60 -19.60 16.49 17.83
C HIS A 60 -18.45 15.88 18.62
N ALA A 61 -17.39 15.48 17.95
CA ALA A 61 -16.27 14.80 18.59
C ALA A 61 -14.99 15.66 18.59
N ARG A 62 -14.14 15.36 19.56
CA ARG A 62 -12.75 15.82 19.66
C ARG A 62 -11.86 14.66 20.07
N VAL A 63 -10.69 14.54 19.43
CA VAL A 63 -9.69 13.51 19.73
C VAL A 63 -8.50 14.13 20.45
N SER A 64 -8.07 13.46 21.53
CA SER A 64 -6.87 13.80 22.30
C SER A 64 -5.95 12.59 22.37
N ARG A 65 -4.64 12.84 22.38
CA ARG A 65 -3.63 11.82 22.68
C ARG A 65 -3.00 12.04 24.04
N LYS A 66 -2.52 10.97 24.66
CA LYS A 66 -1.80 11.04 25.92
C LYS A 66 -0.31 11.33 25.69
N THR A 67 0.21 12.33 26.36
CA THR A 67 1.63 12.66 26.38
C THR A 67 2.09 12.74 27.85
N GLY A 68 2.85 11.74 28.28
CA GLY A 68 3.16 11.56 29.68
C GLY A 68 1.89 11.37 30.51
N ARG A 69 1.60 12.31 31.42
CA ARG A 69 0.39 12.28 32.26
C ARG A 69 -0.74 13.19 31.74
N ARG A 70 -0.55 13.90 30.63
CA ARG A 70 -1.50 14.91 30.12
C ARG A 70 -2.21 14.41 28.87
N TRP A 71 -3.49 14.76 28.75
CA TRP A 71 -4.25 14.66 27.52
C TRP A 71 -4.08 15.93 26.70
N ILE A 72 -3.63 15.80 25.46
CA ILE A 72 -3.40 16.91 24.53
C ILE A 72 -4.40 16.76 23.39
N PRO A 73 -5.35 17.67 23.22
CA PRO A 73 -6.22 17.68 22.06
C PRO A 73 -5.39 17.83 20.78
N ILE A 74 -5.62 16.93 19.83
CA ILE A 74 -4.97 16.96 18.52
C ILE A 74 -5.93 17.33 17.41
N THR A 75 -7.25 17.30 17.66
CA THR A 75 -8.26 17.78 16.73
C THR A 75 -9.08 18.91 17.33
N ALA A 76 -9.71 19.70 16.46
CA ALA A 76 -10.77 20.62 16.84
C ALA A 76 -12.06 19.85 17.18
N TRP A 77 -13.01 20.49 17.90
CA TRP A 77 -14.39 20.03 18.00
C TRP A 77 -15.07 20.13 16.63
N GLY A 78 -15.89 19.16 16.26
CA GLY A 78 -16.69 19.19 15.05
C GLY A 78 -17.55 17.94 14.85
N PRO A 79 -18.52 17.98 13.93
CA PRO A 79 -19.33 16.81 13.57
C PRO A 79 -18.43 15.77 12.92
N SER A 80 -18.23 14.64 13.59
CA SER A 80 -17.38 13.56 13.11
C SER A 80 -18.12 12.53 12.26
N GLU A 81 -19.43 12.35 12.50
CA GLU A 81 -20.29 11.44 11.72
C GLU A 81 -21.56 12.18 11.29
N TYR A 82 -21.86 12.15 9.98
CA TYR A 82 -23.02 12.85 9.43
C TYR A 82 -23.46 12.29 8.07
N LEU A 83 -24.67 12.67 7.64
CA LEU A 83 -25.22 12.39 6.32
C LEU A 83 -25.26 13.67 5.48
N LYS A 84 -24.89 13.57 4.19
CA LYS A 84 -25.09 14.63 3.21
C LYS A 84 -26.37 14.36 2.44
N ARG A 85 -27.35 15.23 2.57
CA ARG A 85 -28.61 15.14 1.81
C ARG A 85 -28.38 15.38 0.33
N ALA A 86 -29.22 14.77 -0.51
CA ALA A 86 -29.26 15.05 -1.94
C ALA A 86 -29.57 16.53 -2.19
N ASP A 87 -30.53 17.08 -1.43
CA ASP A 87 -30.96 18.47 -1.49
C ASP A 87 -30.91 19.08 -0.09
N GLY A 88 -29.93 19.95 0.17
CA GLY A 88 -29.86 20.70 1.41
C GLY A 88 -28.61 20.47 2.28
N PRO A 89 -28.65 20.99 3.52
CA PRO A 89 -27.50 20.93 4.43
C PRO A 89 -27.26 19.50 4.93
N HIS A 90 -26.02 19.28 5.44
CA HIS A 90 -25.66 18.03 6.13
C HIS A 90 -26.55 17.85 7.37
N ILE A 91 -26.90 16.59 7.66
CA ILE A 91 -27.52 16.20 8.93
C ILE A 91 -26.37 15.84 9.87
N ALA A 92 -25.90 16.81 10.64
CA ALA A 92 -24.67 16.71 11.42
C ALA A 92 -24.88 16.88 12.93
N ASP A 93 -25.96 17.57 13.34
CA ASP A 93 -26.30 17.85 14.73
C ASP A 93 -27.31 16.85 15.24
N PHE A 94 -26.93 16.11 16.29
CA PHE A 94 -27.76 15.08 16.90
C PHE A 94 -27.78 15.25 18.42
N ALA A 95 -28.82 15.86 18.94
CA ALA A 95 -28.97 16.02 20.39
C ALA A 95 -28.95 14.65 21.10
N ILE A 96 -28.00 14.45 22.03
CA ILE A 96 -27.87 13.19 22.79
C ILE A 96 -29.17 12.88 23.51
N ARG A 97 -29.66 11.64 23.38
CA ARG A 97 -30.83 11.08 24.03
C ARG A 97 -30.49 9.92 24.98
N HIS A 98 -29.48 9.15 24.62
CA HIS A 98 -29.07 7.99 25.40
C HIS A 98 -27.54 7.84 25.38
N GLN A 99 -27.00 7.38 26.51
CA GLN A 99 -25.59 7.05 26.69
C GLN A 99 -25.49 5.78 27.53
N ALA A 100 -24.67 4.82 27.06
CA ALA A 100 -24.36 3.61 27.81
C ALA A 100 -22.86 3.25 27.64
N GLN A 101 -22.23 2.90 28.74
CA GLN A 101 -20.85 2.39 28.72
C GLN A 101 -20.79 1.00 29.34
N ALA A 102 -20.07 0.08 28.71
CA ALA A 102 -19.94 -1.30 29.16
C ALA A 102 -18.52 -1.83 28.93
N ALA A 103 -18.09 -2.72 29.80
CA ALA A 103 -16.93 -3.58 29.49
C ALA A 103 -17.34 -4.59 28.39
N VAL A 104 -16.40 -4.90 27.51
CA VAL A 104 -16.56 -5.92 26.47
C VAL A 104 -15.41 -6.90 26.53
N ASP A 105 -15.68 -8.15 26.13
CA ASP A 105 -14.66 -9.16 25.89
C ASP A 105 -15.16 -10.01 24.71
N ASP A 106 -14.57 -9.80 23.56
CA ASP A 106 -14.96 -10.43 22.30
C ASP A 106 -13.72 -10.94 21.53
N ALA A 107 -13.86 -11.26 20.26
CA ALA A 107 -12.77 -11.78 19.44
C ALA A 107 -11.53 -10.88 19.41
N ASN A 108 -11.68 -9.56 19.64
CA ASN A 108 -10.55 -8.61 19.75
C ASN A 108 -10.02 -8.50 21.21
N GLY A 109 -10.58 -9.28 22.14
CA GLY A 109 -10.20 -9.32 23.57
C GLY A 109 -10.93 -8.30 24.44
N PRO A 110 -10.43 -8.10 25.68
CA PRO A 110 -11.08 -7.23 26.66
C PRO A 110 -10.92 -5.74 26.28
N GLY A 111 -12.02 -4.99 26.49
CA GLY A 111 -12.08 -3.58 26.13
C GLY A 111 -13.19 -2.81 26.86
N SER A 112 -13.44 -1.60 26.39
CA SER A 112 -14.54 -0.72 26.83
C SER A 112 -15.31 -0.25 25.60
N ARG A 113 -16.63 -0.27 25.71
CA ARG A 113 -17.58 0.18 24.67
C ARG A 113 -18.44 1.29 25.20
N LEU A 114 -18.50 2.40 24.45
CA LEU A 114 -19.43 3.50 24.66
C LEU A 114 -20.44 3.51 23.51
N THR A 115 -21.72 3.54 23.81
CA THR A 115 -22.80 3.71 22.84
C THR A 115 -23.55 5.02 23.15
N LEU A 116 -23.62 5.88 22.14
CA LEU A 116 -24.31 7.16 22.17
C LEU A 116 -25.43 7.15 21.13
N SER A 117 -26.60 7.61 21.48
CA SER A 117 -27.70 7.82 20.53
C SER A 117 -28.19 9.25 20.61
N GLY A 118 -28.46 9.86 19.48
CA GLY A 118 -29.00 11.22 19.37
C GLY A 118 -29.99 11.34 18.23
N THR A 119 -30.77 12.43 18.25
CA THR A 119 -31.79 12.70 17.25
C THR A 119 -31.58 14.09 16.67
N SER A 120 -31.62 14.19 15.34
CA SER A 120 -31.56 15.47 14.61
C SER A 120 -32.94 16.15 14.60
N VAL A 121 -32.94 17.43 14.25
CA VAL A 121 -34.19 18.19 14.04
C VAL A 121 -35.03 17.64 12.88
N ASP A 122 -34.42 16.94 11.95
CA ASP A 122 -35.08 16.30 10.80
C ASP A 122 -35.69 14.92 11.13
N GLY A 123 -35.65 14.49 12.39
CA GLY A 123 -36.19 13.20 12.81
C GLY A 123 -35.31 12.00 12.41
N VAL A 124 -34.00 12.23 12.17
CA VAL A 124 -33.05 11.14 11.97
C VAL A 124 -32.41 10.76 13.30
N GLU A 125 -32.48 9.50 13.66
CA GLU A 125 -31.74 8.97 14.79
C GLU A 125 -30.36 8.49 14.36
N LYS A 126 -29.30 8.91 15.08
CA LYS A 126 -27.93 8.41 14.94
C LYS A 126 -27.52 7.63 16.17
N THR A 127 -26.94 6.45 15.97
CA THR A 127 -26.28 5.68 17.02
C THR A 127 -24.81 5.52 16.67
N VAL A 128 -23.93 5.96 17.56
CA VAL A 128 -22.48 5.80 17.47
C VAL A 128 -22.04 4.81 18.55
N THR A 129 -21.42 3.72 18.16
CA THR A 129 -20.83 2.74 19.08
C THR A 129 -19.32 2.76 18.89
N VAL A 130 -18.60 3.12 19.95
CA VAL A 130 -17.13 3.20 19.92
C VAL A 130 -16.56 2.20 20.91
N THR A 131 -15.60 1.39 20.43
CA THR A 131 -14.97 0.35 21.24
C THR A 131 -13.44 0.51 21.20
N SER A 132 -12.79 0.55 22.36
CA SER A 132 -11.35 0.46 22.53
C SER A 132 -10.97 -0.86 23.19
N TYR A 133 -9.86 -1.46 22.74
CA TYR A 133 -9.39 -2.75 23.25
C TYR A 133 -8.04 -2.60 23.93
N ARG A 134 -7.84 -3.32 25.04
CA ARG A 134 -6.57 -3.25 25.80
C ARG A 134 -5.36 -3.71 24.99
N ARG A 135 -5.55 -4.63 24.03
CA ARG A 135 -4.50 -5.13 23.13
C ARG A 135 -4.07 -4.12 22.06
N HIS A 136 -4.96 -3.15 21.76
CA HIS A 136 -4.75 -2.14 20.71
C HIS A 136 -4.85 -0.72 21.25
N PRO A 137 -3.97 -0.32 22.21
CA PRO A 137 -4.04 1.00 22.79
C PRO A 137 -3.82 2.08 21.72
N GLY A 138 -4.64 3.13 21.78
CA GLY A 138 -4.62 4.22 20.82
C GLY A 138 -5.41 3.98 19.55
N ILE A 139 -6.19 2.88 19.46
CA ILE A 139 -7.16 2.63 18.37
C ILE A 139 -8.57 2.51 18.98
N ALA A 140 -9.52 3.22 18.39
CA ALA A 140 -10.94 3.05 18.67
C ALA A 140 -11.69 2.64 17.40
N LEU A 141 -12.45 1.54 17.47
CA LEU A 141 -13.36 1.10 16.41
C LEU A 141 -14.68 1.83 16.52
N VAL A 142 -15.22 2.30 15.40
CA VAL A 142 -16.40 3.14 15.34
C VAL A 142 -17.43 2.51 14.40
N ARG A 143 -18.60 2.20 14.92
CA ARG A 143 -19.80 1.77 14.16
C ARG A 143 -20.86 2.85 14.25
N VAL A 144 -21.40 3.23 13.11
CA VAL A 144 -22.44 4.26 13.04
C VAL A 144 -23.66 3.72 12.32
N ALA A 145 -24.82 3.96 12.91
CA ALA A 145 -26.10 3.62 12.34
C ALA A 145 -27.03 4.83 12.31
N TYR A 146 -27.79 4.96 11.24
CA TYR A 146 -28.81 5.97 11.06
C TYR A 146 -30.16 5.30 10.88
N ARG A 147 -31.20 5.79 11.56
CA ARG A 147 -32.58 5.35 11.39
C ARG A 147 -33.47 6.54 11.02
N ASN A 148 -34.27 6.38 9.97
CA ASN A 148 -35.25 7.37 9.62
C ASN A 148 -36.48 7.26 10.58
N ALA A 149 -36.53 8.08 11.62
CA ALA A 149 -37.68 8.13 12.55
C ALA A 149 -38.75 9.11 12.08
N GLY A 150 -38.51 9.85 10.98
CA GLY A 150 -39.49 10.75 10.37
C GLY A 150 -40.50 10.01 9.49
N PRO A 151 -41.62 10.67 9.10
CA PRO A 151 -42.67 10.06 8.28
C PRO A 151 -42.36 10.03 6.78
N HIS A 152 -41.37 10.80 6.31
CA HIS A 152 -41.04 10.93 4.90
C HIS A 152 -39.78 10.14 4.56
N ILE A 153 -39.58 9.84 3.27
CA ILE A 153 -38.35 9.21 2.79
C ILE A 153 -37.16 10.17 3.06
N LEU A 154 -36.12 9.63 3.69
CA LEU A 154 -34.84 10.30 3.88
C LEU A 154 -33.90 9.94 2.72
N SER A 155 -33.61 10.90 1.86
CA SER A 155 -32.64 10.73 0.75
C SER A 155 -31.31 11.39 1.13
N PHE A 156 -30.19 10.67 0.93
CA PHE A 156 -28.85 11.24 1.10
C PHE A 156 -27.89 10.68 0.04
N ASP A 157 -26.91 11.50 -0.35
CA ASP A 157 -25.93 11.18 -1.41
C ASP A 157 -24.67 10.52 -0.86
N SER A 158 -24.37 10.76 0.41
CA SER A 158 -23.16 10.23 1.04
C SER A 158 -23.28 10.26 2.56
N TRP A 159 -22.46 9.42 3.18
CA TRP A 159 -22.20 9.44 4.61
C TRP A 159 -20.73 9.76 4.89
N THR A 160 -20.43 10.28 6.07
CA THR A 160 -19.08 10.56 6.53
C THR A 160 -18.92 10.07 7.97
N ASN A 161 -17.79 9.40 8.25
CA ASN A 161 -17.34 9.01 9.59
C ASN A 161 -15.92 9.53 9.81
N GLY A 162 -15.58 9.82 11.07
CA GLY A 162 -14.25 10.27 11.46
C GLY A 162 -13.80 11.53 10.74
N ASP A 163 -14.70 12.49 10.49
CA ASP A 163 -14.35 13.81 9.96
C ASP A 163 -13.65 14.64 11.03
N LEU A 164 -12.33 14.66 10.97
CA LEU A 164 -11.49 15.23 12.01
C LEU A 164 -10.55 16.28 11.43
N ARG A 165 -10.49 17.44 12.11
CA ARG A 165 -9.53 18.53 11.81
C ARG A 165 -8.33 18.42 12.74
N VAL A 166 -7.23 17.85 12.25
CA VAL A 166 -5.96 17.74 12.98
C VAL A 166 -5.27 19.09 13.02
N LEU A 167 -5.01 19.61 14.22
CA LEU A 167 -4.47 20.96 14.44
C LEU A 167 -2.94 20.96 14.39
N ALA A 168 -2.36 22.03 13.84
CA ALA A 168 -0.91 22.23 13.86
C ALA A 168 -0.38 22.44 15.30
N ALA A 169 0.81 21.90 15.57
CA ALA A 169 1.52 22.11 16.83
C ALA A 169 2.67 23.11 16.65
N GLY A 170 2.36 24.35 16.32
CA GLY A 170 3.34 25.42 16.13
C GLY A 170 3.57 25.83 14.68
N ALA A 171 4.56 26.71 14.43
CA ALA A 171 4.78 27.40 13.16
C ALA A 171 5.82 26.72 12.24
N ARG A 172 5.90 25.40 12.20
CA ARG A 172 6.84 24.69 11.32
C ARG A 172 6.30 24.59 9.90
N THR A 173 7.20 24.54 8.90
CA THR A 173 6.86 24.31 7.49
C THR A 173 7.72 23.17 6.94
N PRO A 174 7.12 22.06 6.39
CA PRO A 174 5.71 21.75 6.51
C PRO A 174 5.30 21.42 7.95
N ALA A 175 4.08 21.78 8.33
CA ALA A 175 3.54 21.46 9.66
C ALA A 175 3.11 20.00 9.77
N PHE A 176 2.74 19.40 8.64
CA PHE A 176 2.20 18.06 8.53
C PHE A 176 2.80 17.29 7.35
N TRP A 177 2.82 15.98 7.52
CA TRP A 177 2.99 15.01 6.46
C TRP A 177 1.78 14.08 6.44
N CYS A 178 1.50 13.45 5.30
CA CYS A 178 0.46 12.43 5.20
C CYS A 178 0.96 11.16 4.52
N TYR A 179 0.32 10.05 4.88
CA TYR A 179 0.32 8.79 4.15
C TYR A 179 -1.05 8.58 3.53
N SER A 180 -1.08 8.27 2.25
CA SER A 180 -2.30 7.97 1.52
C SER A 180 -2.04 6.94 0.42
N GLY A 181 -2.32 5.67 0.72
CA GLY A 181 -2.03 4.54 -0.15
C GLY A 181 -3.19 4.16 -1.09
N ALA A 182 -3.89 5.11 -1.71
CA ALA A 182 -4.91 4.82 -2.71
C ALA A 182 -4.33 4.81 -4.14
N SER A 183 -4.95 4.05 -5.03
CA SER A 183 -4.50 3.78 -6.39
C SER A 183 -5.31 4.54 -7.44
N TYR A 184 -5.51 5.84 -7.32
CA TYR A 184 -6.22 6.64 -8.30
C TYR A 184 -5.32 7.38 -9.29
N GLU A 185 -4.01 7.34 -9.07
CA GLU A 185 -2.99 7.88 -9.96
C GLU A 185 -1.82 6.90 -10.09
N ASP A 186 -1.24 6.85 -11.28
CA ASP A 186 -0.05 6.04 -11.54
C ASP A 186 1.19 6.63 -10.82
N ARG A 187 1.97 5.76 -10.16
CA ARG A 187 3.32 6.04 -9.63
C ARG A 187 3.45 7.23 -8.69
N ARG A 188 2.37 7.64 -8.04
CA ARG A 188 2.45 8.76 -7.10
C ARG A 188 3.18 8.37 -5.81
N ASP A 189 3.68 9.38 -5.13
CA ASP A 189 4.21 9.23 -3.77
C ASP A 189 3.07 8.97 -2.78
N TRP A 190 3.24 7.94 -1.95
CA TRP A 190 2.27 7.62 -0.89
C TRP A 190 2.48 8.46 0.37
N VAL A 191 3.65 9.06 0.50
CA VAL A 191 4.07 9.89 1.65
C VAL A 191 4.44 11.26 1.14
N GLN A 192 3.73 12.30 1.59
CA GLN A 192 3.88 13.66 1.09
C GLN A 192 3.73 14.69 2.21
N PRO A 193 4.39 15.86 2.10
CA PRO A 193 4.08 17.00 2.96
C PRO A 193 2.69 17.53 2.64
N VAL A 194 1.96 17.99 3.66
CA VAL A 194 0.64 18.61 3.50
C VAL A 194 0.75 20.11 3.67
N GLU A 195 0.61 20.82 2.56
CA GLU A 195 0.59 22.29 2.51
C GLU A 195 -0.85 22.80 2.39
N PRO A 196 -1.12 24.08 2.71
CA PRO A 196 -2.42 24.69 2.45
C PRO A 196 -2.82 24.56 0.99
N GLY A 197 -4.02 24.02 0.73
CA GLY A 197 -4.51 23.74 -0.61
C GLY A 197 -4.23 22.30 -1.10
N PHE A 198 -3.45 21.51 -0.37
CA PHE A 198 -3.33 20.08 -0.64
C PHE A 198 -4.69 19.39 -0.55
N ALA A 199 -5.05 18.60 -1.54
CA ALA A 199 -6.30 17.85 -1.54
C ALA A 199 -6.12 16.52 -2.28
N GLN A 200 -6.40 15.44 -1.59
CA GLN A 200 -6.46 14.09 -2.15
C GLN A 200 -7.72 13.40 -1.65
N ASP A 201 -8.46 12.82 -2.57
CA ASP A 201 -9.71 12.13 -2.25
C ASP A 201 -9.50 10.69 -1.77
N ASN A 202 -8.47 10.01 -2.27
CA ASN A 202 -8.09 8.64 -1.91
C ASN A 202 -9.25 7.66 -2.02
N PHE A 203 -9.96 7.67 -3.16
CA PHE A 203 -11.05 6.73 -3.40
C PHE A 203 -10.52 5.30 -3.55
N LEU A 204 -11.06 4.38 -2.75
CA LEU A 204 -10.68 2.97 -2.73
C LEU A 204 -11.54 2.08 -3.64
N GLY A 205 -12.50 2.66 -4.35
CA GLY A 205 -13.27 1.95 -5.37
C GLY A 205 -12.62 2.04 -6.74
N MET A 206 -13.16 1.30 -7.69
CA MET A 206 -12.89 1.43 -9.11
C MET A 206 -14.17 1.88 -9.81
N GLU A 207 -14.07 2.85 -10.71
CA GLU A 207 -15.21 3.33 -11.52
C GLU A 207 -14.93 3.03 -13.00
N ALA A 208 -14.55 4.03 -13.78
CA ALA A 208 -14.33 3.89 -15.22
C ALA A 208 -12.84 3.73 -15.61
N SER A 209 -11.93 3.67 -14.64
CA SER A 209 -10.51 3.48 -14.87
C SER A 209 -10.02 2.18 -14.24
N ASP A 210 -8.89 1.68 -14.73
CA ASP A 210 -8.20 0.53 -14.20
C ASP A 210 -7.39 0.84 -12.92
N TYR A 211 -7.42 2.07 -12.44
CA TYR A 211 -6.89 2.45 -11.14
C TYR A 211 -7.96 2.32 -10.08
N GLY A 212 -7.62 1.68 -8.98
CA GLY A 212 -8.55 1.52 -7.87
C GLY A 212 -7.95 0.80 -6.68
N GLY A 213 -8.65 0.86 -5.54
CA GLY A 213 -8.24 0.21 -4.31
C GLY A 213 -7.05 0.86 -3.62
N GLY A 214 -6.36 0.07 -2.84
CA GLY A 214 -5.23 0.50 -2.02
C GLY A 214 -5.40 0.10 -0.56
N THR A 215 -4.63 0.74 0.30
CA THR A 215 -4.67 0.53 1.75
C THR A 215 -5.80 1.35 2.37
N PRO A 216 -6.75 0.74 3.12
CA PRO A 216 -7.92 1.45 3.66
C PRO A 216 -7.60 2.25 4.94
N ILE A 217 -6.52 3.01 4.91
CA ILE A 217 -6.06 3.89 5.97
C ILE A 217 -5.37 5.12 5.36
N VAL A 218 -5.66 6.28 5.90
CA VAL A 218 -4.83 7.49 5.73
C VAL A 218 -4.32 7.93 7.10
N ASP A 219 -3.13 8.49 7.11
CA ASP A 219 -2.50 9.04 8.31
C ASP A 219 -1.98 10.43 8.07
N VAL A 220 -2.12 11.29 9.08
CA VAL A 220 -1.55 12.63 9.10
C VAL A 220 -0.75 12.77 10.37
N TRP A 221 0.54 13.09 10.24
CA TRP A 221 1.40 13.29 11.41
C TRP A 221 2.11 14.64 11.37
N ARG A 222 2.45 15.07 12.54
CA ARG A 222 3.27 16.22 12.86
C ARG A 222 4.41 15.75 13.77
N ARG A 223 5.37 16.61 14.09
CA ARG A 223 6.56 16.18 14.83
C ARG A 223 6.28 15.47 16.16
N ASP A 224 5.20 15.79 16.83
CA ASP A 224 4.86 15.25 18.15
C ASP A 224 3.87 14.08 18.12
N GLY A 225 3.47 13.60 16.93
CA GLY A 225 2.63 12.43 16.73
C GLY A 225 1.56 12.64 15.67
N GLY A 226 0.75 11.62 15.40
CA GLY A 226 -0.19 11.60 14.31
C GLY A 226 -1.57 11.06 14.66
N LEU A 227 -2.47 11.14 13.67
CA LEU A 227 -3.82 10.61 13.69
C LEU A 227 -4.13 9.94 12.36
N ALA A 228 -4.55 8.68 12.44
CA ALA A 228 -5.01 7.92 11.29
C ALA A 228 -6.51 7.64 11.37
N VAL A 229 -7.15 7.58 10.19
CA VAL A 229 -8.53 7.12 10.02
C VAL A 229 -8.60 6.13 8.87
N GLY A 230 -9.61 5.25 8.89
CA GLY A 230 -9.83 4.26 7.85
C GLY A 230 -10.98 3.33 8.19
N HIS A 231 -11.09 2.22 7.47
CA HIS A 231 -12.05 1.19 7.83
C HIS A 231 -11.38 -0.11 8.30
N ALA A 232 -12.08 -0.85 9.14
CA ALA A 232 -11.62 -2.11 9.74
C ALA A 232 -12.44 -3.32 9.28
N GLU A 233 -13.09 -3.22 8.13
CA GLU A 233 -13.81 -4.34 7.50
C GLU A 233 -12.82 -5.38 6.96
N ASN A 234 -13.21 -6.65 6.96
CA ASN A 234 -12.39 -7.76 6.49
C ASN A 234 -12.40 -7.93 4.97
N THR A 235 -13.21 -7.14 4.27
CA THR A 235 -13.33 -7.11 2.81
C THR A 235 -13.16 -5.70 2.27
N PRO A 236 -12.73 -5.51 1.02
CA PRO A 236 -12.64 -4.19 0.41
C PRO A 236 -13.99 -3.46 0.45
N LYS A 237 -13.97 -2.14 0.70
CA LYS A 237 -15.15 -1.26 0.67
C LYS A 237 -14.90 -0.07 -0.24
N ARG A 238 -15.94 0.35 -0.96
CA ARG A 238 -15.91 1.51 -1.87
C ARG A 238 -16.08 2.79 -1.06
N VAL A 239 -15.01 3.26 -0.47
CA VAL A 239 -14.98 4.48 0.34
C VAL A 239 -13.86 5.43 -0.12
N SER A 240 -14.02 6.72 0.16
CA SER A 240 -12.99 7.73 0.03
C SER A 240 -12.38 8.03 1.38
N LEU A 241 -11.08 8.30 1.39
CA LEU A 241 -10.32 8.72 2.57
C LEU A 241 -9.70 10.12 2.31
N PRO A 242 -10.49 11.19 2.23
CA PRO A 242 -10.01 12.52 1.86
C PRO A 242 -8.99 13.05 2.87
N VAL A 243 -7.91 13.65 2.34
CA VAL A 243 -6.93 14.43 3.08
C VAL A 243 -6.91 15.83 2.48
N GLN A 244 -7.21 16.87 3.29
CA GLN A 244 -7.32 18.25 2.82
C GLN A 244 -6.52 19.17 3.73
N GLY A 245 -5.47 19.80 3.17
CA GLY A 245 -4.65 20.81 3.82
C GLY A 245 -5.39 22.13 3.95
N GLN A 246 -5.52 22.62 5.18
CA GLN A 246 -6.14 23.90 5.54
C GLN A 246 -5.11 24.78 6.26
N ARG A 247 -5.40 26.08 6.40
CA ARG A 247 -4.53 26.95 7.18
C ARG A 247 -4.52 26.53 8.66
N GLY A 248 -3.38 26.01 9.12
CA GLY A 248 -3.20 25.58 10.52
C GLY A 248 -3.84 24.24 10.89
N ALA A 249 -4.39 23.49 9.93
CA ALA A 249 -5.00 22.20 10.17
C ALA A 249 -4.98 21.30 8.93
N VAL A 250 -5.22 20.01 9.14
CA VAL A 250 -5.51 19.05 8.06
C VAL A 250 -6.80 18.30 8.39
N ARG A 251 -7.71 18.26 7.43
CA ARG A 251 -8.94 17.47 7.53
C ARG A 251 -8.71 16.08 6.99
N VAL A 252 -9.17 15.06 7.72
CA VAL A 252 -9.24 13.66 7.30
C VAL A 252 -10.64 13.12 7.58
N ALA A 253 -11.10 12.15 6.78
CA ALA A 253 -12.40 11.50 6.98
C ALA A 253 -12.46 10.14 6.28
N VAL A 254 -13.52 9.37 6.54
CA VAL A 254 -13.95 8.18 5.77
C VAL A 254 -15.33 8.47 5.20
N CYS A 255 -15.49 8.44 3.88
CA CYS A 255 -16.71 8.83 3.19
C CYS A 255 -17.21 7.72 2.25
N GLY A 256 -18.49 7.37 2.34
CA GLY A 256 -19.18 6.61 1.30
C GLY A 256 -19.90 7.56 0.35
N ARG A 257 -19.93 7.20 -0.94
CA ARG A 257 -20.48 8.04 -2.03
C ARG A 257 -21.78 7.49 -2.62
N GLU A 258 -22.40 6.52 -1.98
CA GLU A 258 -23.59 5.88 -2.50
C GLU A 258 -24.84 6.62 -2.07
N LYS A 259 -25.78 6.78 -3.02
CA LYS A 259 -27.10 7.35 -2.73
C LYS A 259 -27.98 6.33 -2.02
N HIS A 260 -28.63 6.77 -0.98
CA HIS A 260 -29.58 5.95 -0.23
C HIS A 260 -30.91 6.67 -0.06
N ASN A 261 -31.98 5.85 -0.05
CA ASN A 261 -33.35 6.31 0.22
C ASN A 261 -33.91 5.43 1.35
N LEU A 262 -34.00 5.97 2.55
CA LEU A 262 -34.54 5.26 3.72
C LEU A 262 -36.02 5.62 3.90
N LYS A 263 -36.89 4.64 3.83
CA LYS A 263 -38.31 4.80 4.23
C LYS A 263 -38.42 5.04 5.73
N ALA A 264 -39.60 5.48 6.17
CA ALA A 264 -39.89 5.62 7.58
C ALA A 264 -39.63 4.31 8.36
N GLY A 265 -38.85 4.38 9.43
CA GLY A 265 -38.44 3.25 10.26
C GLY A 265 -37.23 2.47 9.75
N GLU A 266 -36.80 2.63 8.48
CA GLU A 266 -35.64 1.92 7.94
C GLU A 266 -34.32 2.42 8.55
N ARG A 267 -33.33 1.50 8.60
CA ARG A 267 -32.00 1.71 9.16
C ARG A 267 -30.92 1.53 8.09
N PHE A 268 -29.88 2.33 8.21
CA PHE A 268 -28.65 2.23 7.42
C PHE A 268 -27.45 2.15 8.37
N ASP A 269 -26.58 1.17 8.18
CA ASP A 269 -25.34 0.98 8.92
C ASP A 269 -24.15 1.29 8.01
N THR A 270 -23.24 2.15 8.45
CA THR A 270 -21.97 2.39 7.72
C THR A 270 -20.99 1.23 7.97
N PRO A 271 -19.99 1.02 7.11
CA PRO A 271 -18.86 0.16 7.43
C PRO A 271 -18.21 0.52 8.77
N GLU A 272 -17.64 -0.46 9.46
CA GLU A 272 -16.88 -0.22 10.68
C GLU A 272 -15.61 0.56 10.35
N THR A 273 -15.49 1.75 10.92
CA THR A 273 -14.34 2.65 10.76
C THR A 273 -13.47 2.64 12.01
N PHE A 274 -12.34 3.31 11.98
CA PHE A 274 -11.48 3.49 13.15
C PHE A 274 -10.86 4.87 13.19
N VAL A 275 -10.49 5.27 14.40
CA VAL A 275 -9.62 6.42 14.69
C VAL A 275 -8.42 5.90 15.47
N ALA A 276 -7.21 6.28 15.07
CA ALA A 276 -6.00 5.88 15.76
C ALA A 276 -5.09 7.08 16.03
N VAL A 277 -4.46 7.12 17.21
CA VAL A 277 -3.42 8.10 17.55
C VAL A 277 -2.10 7.38 17.78
N HIS A 278 -1.00 8.02 17.45
CA HIS A 278 0.33 7.42 17.59
C HIS A 278 1.42 8.48 17.82
N ASP A 279 2.56 8.04 18.31
CA ASP A 279 3.81 8.81 18.31
C ASP A 279 4.57 8.51 17.02
N GLY A 280 5.44 9.42 16.58
CA GLY A 280 6.24 9.27 15.37
C GLY A 280 5.42 9.42 14.09
N ASP A 281 5.89 8.81 12.99
CA ASP A 281 5.27 8.88 11.67
C ASP A 281 4.28 7.73 11.40
N TYR A 282 3.79 7.68 10.17
CA TYR A 282 2.82 6.72 9.65
C TYR A 282 3.19 5.23 9.86
N PHE A 283 4.48 4.90 10.01
CA PHE A 283 4.90 3.51 10.27
C PHE A 283 4.23 2.93 11.52
N ASN A 284 4.08 3.76 12.55
CA ASN A 284 3.42 3.34 13.79
C ASN A 284 1.91 3.12 13.60
N ALA A 285 1.24 4.00 12.84
CA ALA A 285 -0.18 3.84 12.50
C ALA A 285 -0.42 2.55 11.70
N LEU A 286 0.35 2.34 10.63
CA LEU A 286 0.23 1.15 9.77
C LEU A 286 0.57 -0.15 10.51
N THR A 287 1.58 -0.14 11.38
CA THR A 287 1.94 -1.31 12.20
C THR A 287 0.82 -1.68 13.18
N ARG A 288 0.17 -0.69 13.80
CA ARG A 288 -0.99 -0.91 14.68
C ARG A 288 -2.17 -1.45 13.88
N TYR A 289 -2.46 -0.87 12.72
CA TYR A 289 -3.51 -1.33 11.81
C TYR A 289 -3.28 -2.78 11.38
N ARG A 290 -2.07 -3.14 10.94
CA ARG A 290 -1.70 -4.52 10.59
C ARG A 290 -1.99 -5.49 11.74
N ARG A 291 -1.60 -5.15 12.98
CA ARG A 291 -1.84 -6.02 14.15
C ARG A 291 -3.32 -6.26 14.37
N LEU A 292 -4.12 -5.19 14.32
CA LEU A 292 -5.58 -5.29 14.43
C LEU A 292 -6.16 -6.18 13.34
N MET A 293 -5.78 -5.96 12.07
CA MET A 293 -6.34 -6.70 10.95
C MET A 293 -5.83 -8.15 10.88
N SER A 294 -4.63 -8.44 11.39
CA SER A 294 -4.14 -9.82 11.51
C SER A 294 -4.97 -10.63 12.51
N GLU A 295 -5.36 -10.06 13.65
CA GLU A 295 -6.28 -10.72 14.61
C GLU A 295 -7.67 -10.94 14.01
N ARG A 296 -8.04 -10.17 12.97
CA ARG A 296 -9.28 -10.31 12.21
C ARG A 296 -9.17 -11.22 10.97
N GLY A 297 -8.04 -11.91 10.81
CA GLY A 297 -7.83 -12.91 9.75
C GLY A 297 -7.08 -12.41 8.51
N LEU A 298 -6.62 -11.14 8.48
CA LEU A 298 -5.79 -10.61 7.39
C LEU A 298 -4.29 -10.67 7.75
N THR A 299 -3.82 -11.86 8.09
CA THR A 299 -2.39 -12.08 8.38
C THR A 299 -1.62 -12.20 7.06
N PRO A 300 -0.58 -11.38 6.83
CA PRO A 300 0.27 -11.51 5.65
C PRO A 300 0.90 -12.91 5.54
N ALA A 301 1.04 -13.41 4.31
CA ALA A 301 1.66 -14.70 4.06
C ALA A 301 3.12 -14.71 4.51
N VAL A 302 3.58 -15.87 4.97
CA VAL A 302 4.99 -16.05 5.38
C VAL A 302 5.84 -16.32 4.13
N PRO A 303 6.88 -15.52 3.86
CA PRO A 303 7.75 -15.75 2.73
C PRO A 303 8.61 -17.00 2.90
N PRO A 304 8.73 -17.87 1.89
CA PRO A 304 9.76 -18.92 1.88
C PRO A 304 11.16 -18.30 1.79
N ALA A 305 12.19 -19.06 2.17
CA ALA A 305 13.56 -18.56 2.18
C ALA A 305 14.02 -18.01 0.81
N SER A 306 13.57 -18.65 -0.27
CA SER A 306 13.86 -18.24 -1.65
C SER A 306 13.32 -16.87 -2.03
N SER A 307 12.28 -16.36 -1.34
CA SER A 307 11.76 -15.01 -1.56
C SER A 307 12.78 -13.90 -1.29
N TYR A 308 13.82 -14.18 -0.49
CA TYR A 308 14.85 -13.21 -0.13
C TYR A 308 16.08 -13.26 -1.03
N GLU A 309 16.08 -14.09 -2.06
CA GLU A 309 17.20 -14.22 -2.97
C GLU A 309 17.17 -13.16 -4.08
N PRO A 310 18.34 -12.68 -4.55
CA PRO A 310 18.40 -11.61 -5.55
C PRO A 310 17.90 -12.05 -6.92
N ILE A 311 17.31 -11.12 -7.67
CA ILE A 311 16.48 -11.37 -8.85
C ILE A 311 17.08 -10.75 -10.10
N TRP A 312 17.03 -11.48 -11.22
CA TRP A 312 17.10 -10.96 -12.58
C TRP A 312 15.76 -11.14 -13.28
N CYS A 313 15.34 -10.09 -14.00
CA CYS A 313 14.11 -10.07 -14.77
C CYS A 313 14.41 -9.83 -16.27
N ALA A 314 13.86 -10.66 -17.15
CA ALA A 314 14.05 -10.54 -18.58
C ALA A 314 13.35 -9.30 -19.20
N TRP A 315 12.60 -8.51 -18.40
CA TRP A 315 11.95 -7.27 -18.87
C TRP A 315 12.93 -6.22 -19.42
N GLY A 316 14.23 -6.37 -19.21
CA GLY A 316 15.21 -5.56 -19.91
C GLY A 316 15.13 -5.66 -21.43
N TYR A 317 14.76 -6.82 -21.94
CA TYR A 317 14.52 -7.09 -23.36
C TYR A 317 13.10 -6.68 -23.82
N GLU A 318 12.25 -6.25 -22.90
CA GLU A 318 10.83 -5.98 -23.13
C GLU A 318 10.14 -7.17 -23.84
N ARG A 319 9.07 -6.91 -24.58
CA ARG A 319 8.34 -7.95 -25.33
C ARG A 319 9.14 -8.56 -26.49
N SER A 320 10.35 -8.05 -26.79
CA SER A 320 11.25 -8.63 -27.79
C SER A 320 12.07 -9.80 -27.24
N CYS A 321 11.91 -10.14 -25.96
CA CYS A 321 12.59 -11.23 -25.30
C CYS A 321 12.29 -12.57 -26.00
N THR A 322 13.36 -13.33 -26.33
CA THR A 322 13.27 -14.68 -26.90
C THR A 322 13.96 -15.70 -25.98
N THR A 323 13.70 -16.99 -26.19
CA THR A 323 14.39 -18.06 -25.44
C THR A 323 15.91 -17.94 -25.57
N ALA A 324 16.42 -17.66 -26.76
CA ALA A 324 17.84 -17.48 -27.00
C ALA A 324 18.46 -16.31 -26.23
N LEU A 325 17.74 -15.17 -26.10
CA LEU A 325 18.21 -14.03 -25.30
C LEU A 325 18.24 -14.37 -23.81
N ILE A 326 17.21 -15.08 -23.31
CA ILE A 326 17.17 -15.56 -21.93
C ILE A 326 18.36 -16.49 -21.68
N GLU A 327 18.45 -17.60 -22.44
CA GLU A 327 19.49 -18.62 -22.30
C GLU A 327 20.91 -18.04 -22.41
N GLY A 328 21.11 -17.08 -23.33
CA GLY A 328 22.38 -16.37 -23.48
C GLY A 328 22.75 -15.50 -22.29
N THR A 329 21.76 -15.03 -21.51
CA THR A 329 21.99 -14.15 -20.34
C THR A 329 22.17 -14.95 -19.04
N LEU A 330 21.59 -16.17 -18.90
CA LEU A 330 21.64 -16.96 -17.67
C LEU A 330 23.05 -17.17 -17.11
N PRO A 331 24.12 -17.45 -17.92
CA PRO A 331 25.48 -17.56 -17.39
C PRO A 331 25.94 -16.32 -16.65
N LYS A 332 25.62 -15.12 -17.18
CA LYS A 332 25.96 -13.83 -16.55
C LYS A 332 25.13 -13.58 -15.28
N VAL A 333 23.85 -13.93 -15.29
CA VAL A 333 22.98 -13.88 -14.09
C VAL A 333 23.58 -14.70 -12.96
N LYS A 334 23.99 -15.94 -13.24
CA LYS A 334 24.65 -16.80 -12.26
C LYS A 334 26.01 -16.27 -11.82
N GLU A 335 26.83 -15.77 -12.75
CA GLU A 335 28.15 -15.20 -12.47
C GLU A 335 28.08 -14.01 -11.52
N LEU A 336 27.05 -13.15 -11.66
CA LEU A 336 26.77 -12.05 -10.74
C LEU A 336 26.26 -12.52 -9.38
N GLY A 337 25.83 -13.78 -9.24
CA GLY A 337 25.33 -14.34 -8.00
C GLY A 337 23.85 -14.07 -7.76
N LEU A 338 23.09 -13.75 -8.81
CA LEU A 338 21.63 -13.68 -8.77
C LEU A 338 21.06 -15.12 -8.74
N SER A 339 19.85 -15.28 -8.22
CA SER A 339 19.25 -16.60 -7.95
C SER A 339 17.95 -16.83 -8.69
N TRP A 340 17.24 -15.78 -9.06
CA TRP A 340 16.00 -15.88 -9.82
C TRP A 340 16.16 -15.41 -11.25
N ALA A 341 15.46 -16.09 -12.19
CA ALA A 341 15.28 -15.66 -13.56
C ALA A 341 13.77 -15.50 -13.83
N VAL A 342 13.32 -14.26 -13.98
CA VAL A 342 11.90 -13.95 -14.24
C VAL A 342 11.70 -13.84 -15.74
N ILE A 343 10.80 -14.67 -16.30
CA ILE A 343 10.28 -14.51 -17.66
C ILE A 343 9.10 -13.55 -17.59
N ASP A 344 9.30 -12.33 -18.09
CA ASP A 344 8.33 -11.24 -17.98
C ASP A 344 7.36 -11.20 -19.17
N ASP A 345 6.52 -10.16 -19.27
CA ASP A 345 5.53 -9.96 -20.34
C ASP A 345 6.11 -10.16 -21.75
N GLY A 346 5.38 -10.86 -22.59
CA GLY A 346 5.73 -11.10 -24.00
C GLY A 346 6.05 -12.56 -24.35
N TRP A 347 5.89 -13.50 -23.42
CA TRP A 347 5.96 -14.94 -23.70
C TRP A 347 4.66 -15.48 -24.33
N GLN A 348 3.54 -14.85 -24.01
CA GLN A 348 2.20 -15.20 -24.46
C GLN A 348 1.90 -14.63 -25.85
N ALA A 349 1.06 -15.32 -26.60
CA ALA A 349 0.55 -14.85 -27.88
C ALA A 349 -0.39 -13.65 -27.68
N MET A 350 -1.29 -13.73 -26.68
CA MET A 350 -2.24 -12.68 -26.34
C MET A 350 -2.65 -12.75 -24.87
N ILE A 351 -2.95 -11.59 -24.27
CA ILE A 351 -3.53 -11.51 -22.95
C ILE A 351 -4.95 -12.08 -22.99
N GLY A 352 -5.24 -13.01 -22.09
CA GLY A 352 -6.50 -13.77 -22.05
C GLY A 352 -6.30 -15.21 -22.50
N ASP A 353 -5.67 -15.45 -23.65
CA ASP A 353 -5.42 -16.81 -24.14
C ASP A 353 -4.39 -17.57 -23.31
N TRP A 354 -3.36 -16.85 -22.85
CA TRP A 354 -2.25 -17.40 -22.06
C TRP A 354 -1.61 -18.63 -22.71
N ASN A 355 -1.65 -18.63 -24.05
CA ASN A 355 -0.95 -19.58 -24.90
C ASN A 355 0.39 -18.97 -25.32
N LEU A 356 1.36 -19.85 -25.61
CA LEU A 356 2.70 -19.45 -26.00
C LEU A 356 2.70 -18.78 -27.40
N ASP A 357 3.46 -17.69 -27.53
CA ASP A 357 3.77 -17.09 -28.83
C ASP A 357 4.58 -18.11 -29.69
N ARG A 358 3.96 -18.61 -30.74
CA ARG A 358 4.55 -19.63 -31.61
C ARG A 358 5.78 -19.17 -32.38
N THR A 359 6.02 -17.88 -32.48
CA THR A 359 7.25 -17.34 -33.08
C THR A 359 8.45 -17.49 -32.14
N LYS A 360 8.21 -17.51 -30.82
CA LYS A 360 9.21 -17.68 -29.77
C LYS A 360 9.31 -19.10 -29.27
N TYR A 361 8.20 -19.83 -29.29
CA TYR A 361 8.03 -21.19 -28.77
C TYR A 361 7.37 -22.09 -29.84
N PRO A 362 8.07 -22.40 -30.96
CA PRO A 362 7.49 -23.10 -32.10
C PRO A 362 6.96 -24.49 -31.75
N ASN A 363 7.55 -25.20 -30.77
CA ASN A 363 7.10 -26.51 -30.30
C ASN A 363 6.14 -26.39 -29.08
N GLY A 364 5.68 -25.18 -28.76
CA GLY A 364 4.72 -24.94 -27.65
C GLY A 364 5.26 -25.28 -26.28
N ASP A 365 4.44 -26.00 -25.50
CA ASP A 365 4.73 -26.32 -24.10
C ASP A 365 6.05 -27.09 -23.91
N ALA A 366 6.52 -27.83 -24.95
CA ALA A 366 7.81 -28.51 -24.90
C ALA A 366 8.99 -27.51 -24.82
N ASP A 367 8.91 -26.41 -25.57
CA ASP A 367 9.95 -25.37 -25.52
C ASP A 367 9.95 -24.64 -24.17
N MET A 368 8.77 -24.36 -23.61
CA MET A 368 8.69 -23.71 -22.30
C MET A 368 9.23 -24.63 -21.20
N ARG A 369 8.86 -25.92 -21.18
CA ARG A 369 9.41 -26.90 -20.23
C ARG A 369 10.93 -27.05 -20.37
N ARG A 370 11.46 -27.05 -21.60
CA ARG A 370 12.90 -27.07 -21.84
C ARG A 370 13.57 -25.83 -21.23
N LEU A 371 13.08 -24.61 -21.53
CA LEU A 371 13.62 -23.37 -20.98
C LEU A 371 13.62 -23.36 -19.45
N VAL A 372 12.52 -23.78 -18.82
CA VAL A 372 12.42 -23.92 -17.36
C VAL A 372 13.44 -24.91 -16.81
N SER A 373 13.61 -26.06 -17.50
CA SER A 373 14.63 -27.07 -17.14
C SER A 373 16.05 -26.51 -17.24
N ASP A 374 16.35 -25.73 -18.30
CA ASP A 374 17.67 -25.13 -18.53
C ASP A 374 17.98 -24.05 -17.48
N ILE A 375 17.00 -23.23 -17.09
CA ILE A 375 17.12 -22.28 -15.97
C ILE A 375 17.45 -23.02 -14.68
N ARG A 376 16.74 -24.12 -14.36
CA ARG A 376 16.97 -24.93 -13.16
C ARG A 376 18.33 -25.64 -13.20
N ALA A 377 18.72 -26.19 -14.34
CA ALA A 377 20.04 -26.81 -14.54
C ALA A 377 21.18 -25.80 -14.38
N GLY A 378 20.94 -24.54 -14.74
CA GLY A 378 21.81 -23.41 -14.45
C GLY A 378 21.94 -23.08 -12.96
N GLY A 379 21.12 -23.68 -12.09
CA GLY A 379 21.07 -23.40 -10.65
C GLY A 379 20.27 -22.14 -10.28
N LEU A 380 19.41 -21.70 -11.19
CA LEU A 380 18.51 -20.54 -11.00
C LEU A 380 17.07 -21.01 -10.80
N LYS A 381 16.22 -20.15 -10.23
CA LYS A 381 14.79 -20.40 -10.00
C LYS A 381 13.96 -19.67 -11.05
N PRO A 382 13.12 -20.35 -11.84
CA PRO A 382 12.28 -19.71 -12.84
C PRO A 382 11.02 -19.12 -12.21
N ARG A 383 10.67 -17.87 -12.58
CA ARG A 383 9.41 -17.22 -12.23
C ARG A 383 8.73 -16.72 -13.50
N LEU A 384 7.40 -16.83 -13.59
CA LEU A 384 6.62 -16.44 -14.76
C LEU A 384 5.77 -15.21 -14.46
N TRP A 385 5.80 -14.24 -15.36
CA TRP A 385 4.89 -13.11 -15.36
C TRP A 385 3.48 -13.54 -15.82
N TYR A 386 2.47 -13.01 -15.16
CA TYR A 386 1.06 -13.29 -15.44
C TYR A 386 0.17 -12.14 -15.01
N SER A 387 -0.75 -11.69 -15.88
CA SER A 387 -1.74 -10.66 -15.57
C SER A 387 -3.15 -11.26 -15.53
N PRO A 388 -3.65 -11.69 -14.35
CA PRO A 388 -4.98 -12.27 -14.22
C PRO A 388 -6.10 -11.25 -14.44
N LEU A 389 -7.34 -11.72 -14.58
CA LEU A 389 -8.55 -10.92 -14.73
C LEU A 389 -8.55 -10.00 -15.95
N SER A 390 -7.68 -10.22 -16.90
CA SER A 390 -7.59 -9.45 -18.15
C SER A 390 -7.72 -10.33 -19.39
N ALA A 391 -8.51 -9.91 -20.35
CA ALA A 391 -8.65 -10.55 -21.65
C ALA A 391 -8.69 -9.52 -22.77
N ALA A 392 -7.79 -9.65 -23.75
CA ALA A 392 -7.73 -8.74 -24.88
C ALA A 392 -8.94 -8.96 -25.83
N PRO A 393 -9.47 -7.90 -26.47
CA PRO A 393 -10.66 -8.01 -27.34
C PRO A 393 -10.51 -9.00 -28.50
N GLY A 394 -9.27 -9.30 -28.94
CA GLY A 394 -8.98 -10.24 -30.02
C GLY A 394 -8.59 -11.65 -29.55
N SER A 395 -8.70 -11.96 -28.26
CA SER A 395 -8.37 -13.29 -27.75
C SER A 395 -9.46 -14.33 -28.09
N ASP A 396 -9.04 -15.55 -28.41
CA ASP A 396 -9.95 -16.68 -28.58
C ASP A 396 -10.68 -16.97 -27.26
N PHE A 397 -9.99 -16.80 -26.14
CA PHE A 397 -10.56 -16.93 -24.79
C PHE A 397 -11.79 -16.04 -24.61
N LEU A 398 -11.70 -14.76 -24.99
CA LEU A 398 -12.81 -13.83 -24.82
C LEU A 398 -14.00 -14.18 -25.70
N HIS A 399 -13.74 -14.67 -26.93
CA HIS A 399 -14.77 -15.15 -27.84
C HIS A 399 -15.57 -16.31 -27.21
N ASP A 400 -14.87 -17.26 -26.57
CA ASP A 400 -15.48 -18.46 -26.01
C ASP A 400 -16.08 -18.25 -24.62
N HIS A 401 -15.62 -17.22 -23.89
CA HIS A 401 -15.91 -16.98 -22.46
C HIS A 401 -16.37 -15.55 -22.15
N ALA A 402 -17.16 -14.94 -23.06
CA ALA A 402 -17.73 -13.61 -22.83
C ALA A 402 -18.63 -13.54 -21.59
N ASP A 403 -19.15 -14.68 -21.13
CA ASP A 403 -19.90 -14.78 -19.88
C ASP A 403 -19.08 -14.44 -18.63
N MET A 404 -17.75 -14.48 -18.69
CA MET A 404 -16.88 -14.12 -17.56
C MET A 404 -16.65 -12.59 -17.41
N LEU A 405 -17.09 -11.79 -18.37
CA LEU A 405 -16.88 -10.33 -18.37
C LEU A 405 -17.57 -9.64 -17.19
N LEU A 406 -16.87 -8.69 -16.59
CA LEU A 406 -17.46 -7.74 -15.66
C LEU A 406 -18.21 -6.66 -16.45
N LEU A 407 -19.50 -6.50 -16.18
CA LEU A 407 -20.34 -5.50 -16.82
C LEU A 407 -20.78 -4.44 -15.81
N ASP A 408 -20.87 -3.19 -16.26
CA ASP A 408 -21.48 -2.11 -15.50
C ASP A 408 -23.03 -2.21 -15.53
N LYS A 409 -23.70 -1.27 -14.87
CA LYS A 409 -25.18 -1.27 -14.77
C LYS A 409 -25.88 -0.97 -16.11
N GLU A 410 -25.19 -0.40 -17.07
CA GLU A 410 -25.64 -0.16 -18.44
C GLU A 410 -25.35 -1.34 -19.39
N GLY A 411 -24.67 -2.39 -18.90
CA GLY A 411 -24.27 -3.57 -19.66
C GLY A 411 -22.98 -3.38 -20.47
N ALA A 412 -22.25 -2.29 -20.24
CA ALA A 412 -20.96 -2.08 -20.88
C ALA A 412 -19.85 -2.84 -20.15
N VAL A 413 -18.83 -3.28 -20.89
CA VAL A 413 -17.68 -4.00 -20.34
C VAL A 413 -16.75 -3.03 -19.59
N GLN A 414 -16.22 -3.46 -18.46
CA GLN A 414 -15.16 -2.74 -17.74
C GLN A 414 -13.85 -2.88 -18.50
N ASN A 415 -13.20 -1.74 -18.82
CA ASN A 415 -11.92 -1.71 -19.52
C ASN A 415 -10.75 -1.77 -18.55
N ILE A 416 -9.66 -2.38 -19.01
CA ILE A 416 -8.30 -2.25 -18.47
C ILE A 416 -7.48 -1.56 -19.56
N SER A 417 -7.44 -0.22 -19.53
CA SER A 417 -6.88 0.61 -20.60
C SER A 417 -5.38 0.37 -20.79
N TRP A 418 -4.64 0.14 -19.72
CA TRP A 418 -3.20 -0.10 -19.75
C TRP A 418 -2.82 -1.34 -20.56
N TRP A 419 -3.64 -2.42 -20.46
CA TRP A 419 -3.41 -3.69 -21.15
C TRP A 419 -4.21 -3.83 -22.44
N ASN A 420 -4.99 -2.81 -22.82
CA ASN A 420 -5.96 -2.89 -23.93
C ASN A 420 -6.82 -4.15 -23.81
N SER A 421 -7.38 -4.38 -22.65
CA SER A 421 -8.11 -5.60 -22.28
C SER A 421 -9.42 -5.26 -21.59
N PHE A 422 -10.27 -6.28 -21.44
CA PHE A 422 -11.49 -6.23 -20.65
C PHE A 422 -11.32 -6.96 -19.32
N TYR A 423 -12.07 -6.52 -18.33
CA TYR A 423 -12.01 -7.07 -16.97
C TYR A 423 -12.87 -8.33 -16.86
N LEU A 424 -12.31 -9.41 -16.31
CA LEU A 424 -13.04 -10.62 -15.95
C LEU A 424 -13.49 -10.54 -14.48
N CYS A 425 -14.72 -10.95 -14.19
CA CYS A 425 -15.26 -10.84 -12.83
C CYS A 425 -14.60 -11.84 -11.86
N PRO A 426 -13.89 -11.40 -10.82
CA PRO A 426 -13.25 -12.29 -9.85
C PRO A 426 -14.24 -13.01 -8.93
N GLY A 427 -15.48 -12.51 -8.81
CA GLY A 427 -16.55 -13.15 -8.05
C GLY A 427 -17.30 -14.24 -8.80
N TYR A 428 -16.98 -14.50 -10.08
CA TYR A 428 -17.61 -15.54 -10.88
C TYR A 428 -16.84 -16.85 -10.81
N ALA A 429 -17.51 -17.93 -10.46
CA ALA A 429 -16.85 -19.24 -10.21
C ALA A 429 -16.03 -19.73 -11.41
N LYS A 430 -16.52 -19.60 -12.64
CA LYS A 430 -15.78 -20.00 -13.84
C LYS A 430 -14.47 -19.25 -14.03
N THR A 431 -14.43 -17.94 -13.68
CA THR A 431 -13.19 -17.14 -13.72
C THR A 431 -12.16 -17.70 -12.74
N VAL A 432 -12.60 -18.08 -11.54
CA VAL A 432 -11.73 -18.70 -10.52
C VAL A 432 -11.21 -20.05 -10.99
N GLU A 433 -12.09 -20.93 -11.49
CA GLU A 433 -11.73 -22.27 -11.99
C GLU A 433 -10.75 -22.19 -13.17
N HIS A 434 -11.00 -21.32 -14.13
CA HIS A 434 -10.11 -21.09 -15.26
C HIS A 434 -8.71 -20.66 -14.77
N THR A 435 -8.66 -19.67 -13.87
CA THR A 435 -7.39 -19.20 -13.30
C THR A 435 -6.65 -20.30 -12.57
N GLN A 436 -7.34 -21.13 -11.77
CA GLN A 436 -6.72 -22.27 -11.10
C GLN A 436 -6.14 -23.28 -12.10
N GLY A 437 -6.79 -23.48 -13.24
CA GLY A 437 -6.27 -24.29 -14.35
C GLY A 437 -4.96 -23.73 -14.90
N LEU A 438 -4.87 -22.42 -15.10
CA LEU A 438 -3.62 -21.75 -15.54
C LEU A 438 -2.51 -21.90 -14.50
N ILE A 439 -2.80 -21.71 -13.21
CA ILE A 439 -1.80 -21.87 -12.14
C ILE A 439 -1.26 -23.32 -12.10
N LYS A 440 -2.13 -24.33 -12.27
CA LYS A 440 -1.70 -25.73 -12.39
C LYS A 440 -0.77 -25.94 -13.57
N LYS A 441 -1.10 -25.35 -14.72
CA LYS A 441 -0.24 -25.38 -15.92
C LYS A 441 1.12 -24.74 -15.65
N PHE A 442 1.15 -23.52 -15.09
CA PHE A 442 2.39 -22.77 -14.91
C PHE A 442 3.32 -23.38 -13.87
N ILE A 443 2.81 -23.71 -12.69
CA ILE A 443 3.61 -24.28 -11.58
C ILE A 443 3.78 -25.78 -11.76
N GLY A 444 2.70 -26.53 -12.07
CA GLY A 444 2.71 -27.98 -12.17
C GLY A 444 3.31 -28.49 -13.47
N ASP A 445 2.73 -28.12 -14.62
CA ASP A 445 3.10 -28.72 -15.90
C ASP A 445 4.38 -28.13 -16.50
N TRP A 446 4.57 -26.80 -16.38
CA TRP A 446 5.78 -26.13 -16.88
C TRP A 446 6.92 -26.11 -15.87
N GLY A 447 6.62 -26.21 -14.56
CA GLY A 447 7.60 -26.33 -13.48
C GLY A 447 8.19 -25.01 -13.01
N PHE A 448 7.47 -23.88 -13.13
CA PHE A 448 7.90 -22.62 -12.53
C PHE A 448 7.92 -22.70 -11.00
N ALA A 449 8.89 -22.04 -10.36
CA ALA A 449 9.03 -21.96 -8.91
C ALA A 449 8.26 -20.76 -8.31
N GLY A 450 7.59 -19.97 -9.14
CA GLY A 450 6.81 -18.84 -8.68
C GLY A 450 6.20 -18.05 -9.83
N LEU A 451 5.37 -17.06 -9.45
CA LEU A 451 4.69 -16.15 -10.37
C LEU A 451 4.95 -14.69 -10.00
N LYS A 452 5.11 -13.84 -11.02
CA LYS A 452 4.98 -12.39 -10.93
C LYS A 452 3.60 -12.01 -11.45
N ILE A 453 2.68 -11.73 -10.54
CA ILE A 453 1.30 -11.35 -10.85
C ILE A 453 1.26 -9.83 -10.98
N ASP A 454 0.86 -9.30 -12.14
CA ASP A 454 1.08 -7.91 -12.50
C ASP A 454 -0.16 -7.20 -13.04
N GLY A 455 -0.32 -5.93 -12.70
CA GLY A 455 -1.35 -5.04 -13.25
C GLY A 455 -1.91 -4.01 -12.26
N GLN A 456 -2.22 -2.80 -12.73
CA GLN A 456 -2.83 -1.74 -11.92
C GLN A 456 -4.22 -2.13 -11.39
N HIS A 457 -4.91 -2.98 -12.12
CA HIS A 457 -6.27 -3.44 -11.82
C HIS A 457 -6.36 -4.48 -10.70
N LEU A 458 -5.25 -4.89 -10.09
CA LEU A 458 -5.20 -5.97 -9.10
C LEU A 458 -5.61 -5.56 -7.68
N ASN A 459 -5.78 -4.26 -7.42
CA ASN A 459 -6.06 -3.75 -6.06
C ASN A 459 -7.56 -3.61 -5.76
N ASN A 460 -8.38 -3.51 -6.79
CA ASN A 460 -9.84 -3.43 -6.69
C ASN A 460 -10.49 -3.75 -8.02
N VAL A 461 -11.80 -3.88 -8.01
CA VAL A 461 -12.65 -4.11 -9.19
C VAL A 461 -13.92 -3.27 -9.05
N ALA A 462 -14.58 -2.99 -10.17
CA ALA A 462 -15.89 -2.33 -10.15
C ALA A 462 -17.00 -3.31 -9.71
N PRO A 463 -18.16 -2.83 -9.21
CA PRO A 463 -19.35 -3.64 -9.02
C PRO A 463 -19.78 -4.29 -10.33
N CYS A 464 -20.16 -5.57 -10.27
CA CYS A 464 -20.52 -6.37 -11.43
C CYS A 464 -22.02 -6.53 -11.56
N PHE A 465 -22.58 -6.13 -12.71
CA PHE A 465 -24.00 -6.25 -13.04
C PHE A 465 -24.26 -7.33 -14.10
N ASN A 466 -23.30 -8.20 -14.42
CA ASN A 466 -23.48 -9.26 -15.38
C ASN A 466 -24.52 -10.27 -14.87
N PRO A 467 -25.67 -10.44 -15.57
CA PRO A 467 -26.74 -11.31 -15.11
C PRO A 467 -26.36 -12.80 -15.09
N ALA A 468 -25.34 -13.20 -15.87
CA ALA A 468 -24.84 -14.58 -15.87
C ALA A 468 -24.15 -14.98 -14.57
N HIS A 469 -23.71 -14.02 -13.74
CA HIS A 469 -22.98 -14.30 -12.51
C HIS A 469 -23.90 -14.56 -11.31
N HIS A 470 -25.17 -14.16 -11.37
CA HIS A 470 -26.15 -14.33 -10.31
C HIS A 470 -25.71 -13.75 -8.95
N HIS A 471 -24.95 -12.65 -8.96
CA HIS A 471 -24.57 -11.96 -7.74
C HIS A 471 -25.83 -11.49 -6.97
N ALA A 472 -25.87 -11.71 -5.66
CA ALA A 472 -26.93 -11.18 -4.82
C ALA A 472 -26.85 -9.64 -4.71
N ARG A 473 -25.62 -9.09 -4.80
CA ARG A 473 -25.32 -7.66 -4.86
C ARG A 473 -24.16 -7.43 -5.85
N PRO A 474 -24.19 -6.33 -6.62
CA PRO A 474 -23.10 -6.02 -7.56
C PRO A 474 -21.71 -5.94 -6.91
N GLU A 475 -21.64 -5.54 -5.62
CA GLU A 475 -20.41 -5.41 -4.85
C GLU A 475 -19.73 -6.75 -4.52
N GLU A 476 -20.38 -7.87 -4.77
CA GLU A 476 -19.76 -9.20 -4.58
C GLU A 476 -18.53 -9.40 -5.46
N SER A 477 -18.43 -8.73 -6.61
CA SER A 477 -17.20 -8.71 -7.41
C SER A 477 -16.05 -8.06 -6.63
N VAL A 478 -16.31 -6.94 -5.95
CA VAL A 478 -15.33 -6.20 -5.14
C VAL A 478 -14.85 -7.04 -3.95
N GLU A 479 -15.80 -7.60 -3.20
CA GLU A 479 -15.52 -8.44 -2.04
C GLU A 479 -14.90 -9.80 -2.46
N GLY A 480 -15.22 -10.29 -3.65
CA GLY A 480 -14.73 -11.54 -4.24
C GLY A 480 -13.26 -11.52 -4.65
N LEU A 481 -12.68 -10.33 -4.86
CA LEU A 481 -11.28 -10.20 -5.28
C LEU A 481 -10.31 -10.89 -4.31
N GLN A 482 -10.54 -10.78 -3.02
CA GLN A 482 -9.76 -11.46 -1.99
C GLN A 482 -9.85 -12.99 -2.11
N THR A 483 -11.03 -13.53 -2.40
CA THR A 483 -11.26 -14.97 -2.62
C THR A 483 -10.56 -15.46 -3.88
N PHE A 484 -10.52 -14.65 -4.92
CA PHE A 484 -9.80 -14.92 -6.15
C PHE A 484 -8.28 -15.05 -5.90
N PHE A 485 -7.65 -14.11 -5.21
CA PHE A 485 -6.23 -14.22 -4.86
C PHE A 485 -5.93 -15.40 -3.93
N ARG A 486 -6.84 -15.70 -3.01
CA ARG A 486 -6.75 -16.92 -2.18
C ARG A 486 -6.70 -18.18 -3.03
N ALA A 487 -7.54 -18.28 -4.07
CA ALA A 487 -7.55 -19.44 -4.96
C ALA A 487 -6.23 -19.57 -5.73
N ILE A 488 -5.64 -18.48 -6.21
CA ILE A 488 -4.32 -18.50 -6.86
C ILE A 488 -3.26 -19.01 -5.87
N TYR A 489 -3.18 -18.38 -4.69
CA TYR A 489 -2.16 -18.71 -3.67
C TYR A 489 -2.25 -20.16 -3.23
N GLN A 490 -3.45 -20.64 -2.88
CA GLN A 490 -3.67 -22.01 -2.43
C GLN A 490 -3.40 -23.04 -3.52
N THR A 491 -3.74 -22.75 -4.78
CA THR A 491 -3.45 -23.64 -5.89
C THR A 491 -1.94 -23.76 -6.12
N ALA A 492 -1.22 -22.65 -6.12
CA ALA A 492 0.23 -22.65 -6.30
C ALA A 492 0.95 -23.38 -5.16
N THR A 493 0.63 -23.04 -3.91
CA THR A 493 1.29 -23.62 -2.72
C THR A 493 0.89 -25.09 -2.44
N ALA A 494 -0.24 -25.56 -2.95
CA ALA A 494 -0.60 -26.96 -2.93
C ALA A 494 0.27 -27.81 -3.87
N ILE A 495 0.80 -27.21 -4.96
CA ILE A 495 1.71 -27.89 -5.91
C ILE A 495 3.15 -27.77 -5.44
N ASP A 496 3.58 -26.54 -5.11
CA ASP A 496 4.91 -26.24 -4.58
C ASP A 496 4.75 -25.38 -3.31
N PRO A 497 4.94 -25.93 -2.10
CA PRO A 497 4.82 -25.18 -0.84
C PRO A 497 5.76 -23.98 -0.74
N ASP A 498 6.88 -23.99 -1.46
CA ASP A 498 7.87 -22.93 -1.52
C ASP A 498 7.66 -21.96 -2.72
N ALA A 499 6.52 -22.06 -3.42
CA ALA A 499 6.20 -21.18 -4.54
C ALA A 499 6.24 -19.71 -4.11
N VAL A 500 6.98 -18.87 -4.85
CA VAL A 500 7.05 -17.44 -4.62
C VAL A 500 6.00 -16.72 -5.47
N LEU A 501 5.02 -16.12 -4.79
CA LEU A 501 3.98 -15.32 -5.42
C LEU A 501 4.24 -13.84 -5.18
N GLU A 502 4.78 -13.20 -6.18
CA GLU A 502 4.97 -11.76 -6.25
C GLU A 502 3.69 -11.12 -6.79
N LEU A 503 3.18 -10.11 -6.10
CA LEU A 503 2.11 -9.27 -6.62
C LEU A 503 2.66 -7.87 -6.88
N CYS A 504 2.63 -7.47 -8.15
CA CYS A 504 3.11 -6.17 -8.63
C CYS A 504 1.91 -5.34 -9.12
N PRO A 505 1.46 -4.33 -8.38
CA PRO A 505 0.36 -3.47 -8.82
C PRO A 505 0.79 -2.43 -9.86
N CYS A 506 1.89 -2.65 -10.58
CA CYS A 506 2.36 -1.90 -11.74
C CYS A 506 2.35 -0.36 -11.54
N GLY A 507 3.01 0.12 -10.48
CA GLY A 507 3.13 1.55 -10.15
C GLY A 507 2.04 2.11 -9.22
N THR A 508 1.01 1.32 -8.89
CA THR A 508 -0.06 1.75 -7.99
C THR A 508 0.16 1.30 -6.54
N ALA A 509 -0.77 1.59 -5.64
CA ALA A 509 -0.70 1.18 -4.24
C ALA A 509 -1.09 -0.29 -4.04
N TYR A 510 -0.84 -0.82 -2.86
CA TYR A 510 -1.21 -2.18 -2.49
C TYR A 510 -2.53 -2.22 -1.73
N SER A 511 -3.35 -3.23 -2.02
CA SER A 511 -4.50 -3.57 -1.19
C SER A 511 -4.08 -4.51 -0.06
N VAL A 512 -4.38 -4.17 1.20
CA VAL A 512 -4.08 -5.02 2.37
C VAL A 512 -4.79 -6.37 2.30
N PHE A 513 -5.88 -6.46 1.55
CA PHE A 513 -6.65 -7.70 1.38
C PHE A 513 -5.92 -8.75 0.53
N ASN A 514 -4.87 -8.34 -0.20
CA ASN A 514 -4.04 -9.24 -1.00
C ASN A 514 -2.87 -9.83 -0.19
N PHE A 515 -2.46 -9.21 0.93
CA PHE A 515 -1.28 -9.63 1.69
C PHE A 515 -1.32 -11.07 2.22
N PRO A 516 -2.46 -11.66 2.60
CA PRO A 516 -2.52 -13.08 2.96
C PRO A 516 -2.21 -14.04 1.81
N TYR A 517 -2.17 -13.55 0.58
CA TYR A 517 -2.08 -14.35 -0.65
C TYR A 517 -0.91 -13.96 -1.55
N MET A 518 0.08 -13.28 -0.98
CA MET A 518 1.34 -12.94 -1.62
C MET A 518 2.49 -13.03 -0.61
N ASN A 519 3.63 -13.54 -1.03
CA ASN A 519 4.79 -13.73 -0.16
C ASN A 519 6.05 -13.02 -0.69
N HIS A 520 5.88 -12.13 -1.67
CA HIS A 520 6.89 -11.25 -2.21
C HIS A 520 6.23 -9.97 -2.76
N ALA A 521 6.82 -8.81 -2.49
CA ALA A 521 6.29 -7.50 -2.90
C ALA A 521 7.40 -6.61 -3.45
N PRO A 522 7.36 -6.19 -4.72
CA PRO A 522 8.28 -5.19 -5.25
C PRO A 522 7.87 -3.76 -4.85
N ALA A 523 8.77 -2.79 -5.05
CA ALA A 523 8.43 -1.36 -5.00
C ALA A 523 7.39 -0.98 -6.06
N SER A 524 7.19 -1.82 -7.03
CA SER A 524 6.23 -1.69 -8.12
C SER A 524 6.42 -0.42 -8.93
N ASP A 525 7.26 -0.53 -9.96
CA ASP A 525 7.59 0.54 -10.91
C ASP A 525 7.86 1.91 -10.26
N PRO A 526 8.82 2.02 -9.33
CA PRO A 526 9.14 3.29 -8.72
C PRO A 526 9.72 4.27 -9.76
N GLU A 527 9.50 5.57 -9.56
CA GLU A 527 10.07 6.62 -10.41
C GLU A 527 11.30 7.30 -9.77
N SER A 528 11.67 6.91 -8.55
CA SER A 528 12.80 7.48 -7.81
C SER A 528 13.27 6.59 -6.67
N SER A 529 14.47 6.83 -6.21
CA SER A 529 15.00 6.21 -4.98
C SER A 529 14.18 6.53 -3.74
N TRP A 530 13.57 7.71 -3.69
CA TRP A 530 12.62 8.08 -2.64
C TRP A 530 11.44 7.10 -2.57
N GLN A 531 10.85 6.76 -3.73
CA GLN A 531 9.76 5.79 -3.78
C GLN A 531 10.22 4.39 -3.36
N VAL A 532 11.40 3.94 -3.73
CA VAL A 532 11.97 2.66 -3.25
C VAL A 532 12.02 2.65 -1.72
N ARG A 533 12.52 3.71 -1.08
CA ARG A 533 12.69 3.76 0.37
C ARG A 533 11.37 3.84 1.14
N HIS A 534 10.49 4.76 0.78
CA HIS A 534 9.26 4.92 1.56
C HIS A 534 8.21 3.84 1.27
N LYS A 535 8.16 3.26 0.04
CA LYS A 535 7.35 2.06 -0.24
C LYS A 535 7.87 0.87 0.58
N GLY A 536 9.20 0.73 0.73
CA GLY A 536 9.82 -0.27 1.62
C GLY A 536 9.40 -0.09 3.08
N LYS A 537 9.50 1.12 3.62
CA LYS A 537 9.02 1.43 4.99
C LYS A 537 7.53 1.10 5.15
N THR A 538 6.71 1.44 4.15
CA THR A 538 5.26 1.17 4.15
C THR A 538 4.96 -0.34 4.18
N LEU A 539 5.56 -1.11 3.25
CA LEU A 539 5.28 -2.54 3.15
C LEU A 539 5.82 -3.32 4.35
N LYS A 540 6.95 -2.90 4.92
CA LYS A 540 7.45 -3.46 6.19
C LYS A 540 6.55 -3.14 7.39
N ALA A 541 5.84 -2.02 7.38
CA ALA A 541 4.80 -1.74 8.38
C ALA A 541 3.57 -2.64 8.20
N LEU A 542 3.09 -2.81 6.96
CA LEU A 542 1.84 -3.49 6.63
C LEU A 542 1.98 -5.03 6.53
N MET A 543 3.10 -5.54 6.05
CA MET A 543 3.34 -6.99 5.90
C MET A 543 4.21 -7.57 7.02
N GLY A 544 4.89 -6.73 7.80
CA GLY A 544 5.79 -7.13 8.87
C GLY A 544 7.23 -6.66 8.64
N PRO A 545 8.00 -6.48 9.72
CA PRO A 545 9.32 -5.84 9.66
C PRO A 545 10.36 -6.65 8.88
N SER A 546 10.12 -7.93 8.64
CA SER A 546 10.96 -8.82 7.81
C SER A 546 10.27 -9.22 6.51
N ALA A 547 9.29 -8.43 6.02
CA ALA A 547 8.61 -8.71 4.76
C ALA A 547 9.62 -8.85 3.60
N ALA A 548 9.37 -9.81 2.71
CA ALA A 548 10.16 -9.99 1.49
C ALA A 548 9.79 -8.88 0.49
N TYR A 549 10.38 -7.72 0.71
CA TYR A 549 10.23 -6.53 -0.10
C TYR A 549 11.43 -6.39 -1.04
N ALA A 550 11.20 -6.29 -2.36
CA ALA A 550 12.21 -5.97 -3.35
C ALA A 550 12.16 -4.48 -3.71
N GLY A 551 13.33 -3.85 -3.90
CA GLY A 551 13.41 -2.46 -4.35
C GLY A 551 12.89 -2.23 -5.77
N ASP A 552 12.29 -3.25 -6.39
CA ASP A 552 12.05 -3.36 -7.83
C ASP A 552 13.36 -3.41 -8.61
N HIS A 553 13.33 -3.18 -9.90
CA HIS A 553 14.55 -3.17 -10.70
C HIS A 553 15.37 -1.93 -10.36
N VAL A 554 16.65 -2.12 -10.01
CA VAL A 554 17.53 -1.00 -9.65
C VAL A 554 17.62 0.06 -10.76
N GLU A 555 17.41 -0.35 -12.01
CA GLU A 555 17.36 0.54 -13.17
C GLU A 555 16.17 1.53 -13.16
N LEU A 556 15.24 1.40 -12.22
CA LEU A 556 14.12 2.34 -12.01
C LEU A 556 14.41 3.36 -10.89
N SER A 557 15.51 3.20 -10.16
CA SER A 557 15.97 4.15 -9.14
C SER A 557 16.71 5.34 -9.76
N ASP A 558 17.06 6.33 -8.92
CA ASP A 558 17.83 7.49 -9.36
C ASP A 558 19.16 7.04 -9.99
N HIS A 559 19.52 7.66 -11.10
CA HIS A 559 20.72 7.33 -11.90
C HIS A 559 20.75 5.90 -12.45
N HIS A 560 19.66 5.13 -12.29
CA HIS A 560 19.50 3.74 -12.77
C HIS A 560 20.41 2.70 -12.11
N ASP A 561 20.92 2.99 -10.90
CA ASP A 561 21.88 2.13 -10.19
C ASP A 561 21.97 2.40 -8.66
N ASP A 562 20.95 3.02 -8.05
CA ASP A 562 20.96 3.30 -6.61
C ASP A 562 20.68 2.04 -5.76
N PHE A 563 21.68 1.17 -5.67
CA PHE A 563 21.66 0.03 -4.76
C PHE A 563 21.62 0.44 -3.29
N ALA A 564 22.17 1.62 -2.93
CA ALA A 564 22.20 2.08 -1.55
C ALA A 564 20.79 2.24 -0.98
N SER A 565 19.84 2.76 -1.76
CA SER A 565 18.43 2.85 -1.34
C SER A 565 17.79 1.48 -1.14
N THR A 566 18.07 0.51 -2.01
CA THR A 566 17.57 -0.87 -1.87
C THR A 566 18.17 -1.55 -0.66
N VAL A 567 19.50 -1.58 -0.53
CA VAL A 567 20.19 -2.28 0.57
C VAL A 567 19.91 -1.62 1.92
N GLY A 568 19.90 -0.28 1.97
CA GLY A 568 19.75 0.46 3.22
C GLY A 568 18.39 0.33 3.88
N VAL A 569 17.32 0.08 3.12
CA VAL A 569 15.98 -0.22 3.70
C VAL A 569 15.78 -1.71 3.96
N GLY A 570 16.81 -2.54 3.73
CA GLY A 570 16.70 -3.99 3.82
C GLY A 570 15.74 -4.55 2.78
N ALA A 571 15.84 -4.09 1.53
CA ALA A 571 15.11 -4.62 0.39
C ALA A 571 15.94 -5.67 -0.37
N ILE A 572 15.26 -6.52 -1.12
CA ILE A 572 15.86 -7.53 -1.99
C ILE A 572 16.34 -6.84 -3.26
N ILE A 573 17.54 -7.17 -3.71
CA ILE A 573 18.09 -6.68 -4.98
C ILE A 573 17.35 -7.34 -6.14
N SER A 574 16.86 -6.53 -7.10
CA SER A 574 16.33 -6.97 -8.37
C SER A 574 16.86 -6.10 -9.51
N THR A 575 17.10 -6.69 -10.66
CA THR A 575 17.65 -6.05 -11.85
C THR A 575 16.94 -6.55 -13.11
N LYS A 576 17.05 -5.79 -14.21
CA LYS A 576 16.53 -6.18 -15.53
C LYS A 576 17.55 -5.91 -16.65
N PHE A 577 18.84 -6.04 -16.35
CA PHE A 577 19.90 -5.81 -17.31
C PHE A 577 19.79 -6.72 -18.54
N THR A 578 20.29 -6.23 -19.68
CA THR A 578 20.51 -6.99 -20.92
C THR A 578 21.98 -7.32 -21.09
N TRP A 579 22.30 -8.51 -21.67
CA TRP A 579 23.68 -8.97 -21.92
C TRP A 579 23.68 -10.21 -22.85
N PRO A 580 24.66 -10.36 -23.76
CA PRO A 580 25.72 -9.40 -24.14
C PRO A 580 25.21 -8.36 -25.14
N VAL A 581 24.12 -8.62 -25.86
CA VAL A 581 23.56 -7.77 -26.90
C VAL A 581 22.05 -7.65 -26.70
N ASP A 582 21.57 -6.43 -26.76
CA ASP A 582 20.14 -6.12 -26.81
C ASP A 582 19.76 -5.74 -28.25
N PRO A 583 18.78 -6.40 -28.89
CA PRO A 583 18.29 -6.02 -30.21
C PRO A 583 17.66 -4.63 -30.26
N LYS A 584 17.25 -4.09 -29.09
CA LYS A 584 16.74 -2.72 -28.92
C LYS A 584 17.39 -2.08 -27.69
N PRO A 585 18.71 -1.77 -27.76
CA PRO A 585 19.45 -1.33 -26.58
C PRO A 585 18.85 -0.04 -26.01
N LYS A 586 18.56 -0.09 -24.72
CA LYS A 586 18.40 1.11 -23.86
C LYS A 586 19.67 1.19 -23.04
N ASP A 587 20.41 2.30 -23.13
CA ASP A 587 21.70 2.46 -22.45
C ASP A 587 21.63 2.15 -20.95
N SER A 588 20.48 2.43 -20.32
CA SER A 588 20.25 2.16 -18.89
C SER A 588 20.17 0.67 -18.55
N PHE A 589 19.85 -0.21 -19.50
CA PHE A 589 19.65 -1.64 -19.25
C PHE A 589 20.85 -2.49 -19.65
N LEU A 590 21.71 -2.00 -20.55
CA LEU A 590 22.90 -2.74 -20.94
C LEU A 590 23.87 -2.84 -19.75
N LEU A 591 24.25 -4.07 -19.42
CA LEU A 591 25.30 -4.33 -18.42
C LEU A 591 26.67 -4.06 -19.03
N THR A 592 27.20 -2.84 -18.80
CA THR A 592 28.56 -2.50 -19.22
C THR A 592 29.59 -3.07 -18.22
N PRO A 593 30.88 -3.20 -18.61
CA PRO A 593 31.93 -3.65 -17.68
C PRO A 593 32.07 -2.75 -16.44
N GLU A 594 31.76 -1.45 -16.56
CA GLU A 594 31.79 -0.49 -15.45
C GLU A 594 30.67 -0.79 -14.46
N LYS A 595 29.43 -0.88 -14.96
CA LYS A 595 28.28 -1.28 -14.15
C LYS A 595 28.49 -2.65 -13.50
N GLU A 596 29.00 -3.62 -14.24
CA GLU A 596 29.24 -4.96 -13.73
C GLU A 596 30.15 -4.97 -12.50
N ARG A 597 31.25 -4.17 -12.51
CA ARG A 597 32.16 -4.08 -11.37
C ARG A 597 31.48 -3.56 -10.11
N GLU A 598 30.68 -2.52 -10.25
CA GLU A 598 29.92 -1.92 -9.15
C GLU A 598 28.81 -2.86 -8.65
N TRP A 599 28.05 -3.46 -9.56
CA TRP A 599 26.97 -4.38 -9.23
C TRP A 599 27.47 -5.63 -8.49
N ARG A 600 28.63 -6.18 -8.88
CA ARG A 600 29.28 -7.29 -8.14
C ARG A 600 29.55 -6.92 -6.69
N HIS A 601 30.02 -5.71 -6.43
CA HIS A 601 30.26 -5.23 -5.07
C HIS A 601 28.94 -5.18 -4.26
N TRP A 602 27.91 -4.57 -4.79
CA TRP A 602 26.62 -4.47 -4.11
C TRP A 602 25.94 -5.84 -3.90
N ILE A 603 25.97 -6.72 -4.89
CA ILE A 603 25.40 -8.07 -4.74
C ILE A 603 26.18 -8.88 -3.72
N ALA A 604 27.51 -8.74 -3.65
CA ALA A 604 28.33 -9.38 -2.62
C ALA A 604 27.98 -8.87 -1.22
N LEU A 605 27.87 -7.54 -1.03
CA LEU A 605 27.44 -6.92 0.22
C LEU A 605 26.04 -7.39 0.65
N TYR A 606 25.13 -7.48 -0.31
CA TYR A 606 23.78 -7.98 -0.08
C TYR A 606 23.79 -9.42 0.46
N LYS A 607 24.51 -10.31 -0.24
CA LYS A 607 24.59 -11.75 0.11
C LYS A 607 25.29 -11.99 1.45
N GLU A 608 26.31 -11.19 1.78
CA GLU A 608 27.00 -11.27 3.06
C GLU A 608 26.09 -10.86 4.23
N ARG A 609 25.32 -9.78 4.06
CA ARG A 609 24.54 -9.20 5.14
C ARG A 609 23.11 -9.70 5.19
N MET A 610 22.47 -9.99 4.06
CA MET A 610 21.09 -10.44 3.95
C MET A 610 20.17 -9.62 4.87
N LEU A 611 20.22 -8.30 4.73
CA LEU A 611 19.45 -7.37 5.59
C LEU A 611 17.93 -7.56 5.52
N PRO A 612 17.31 -8.03 4.41
CA PRO A 612 15.88 -8.33 4.39
C PRO A 612 15.44 -9.35 5.44
N LEU A 613 16.33 -10.25 5.88
CA LEU A 613 16.07 -11.22 6.96
C LEU A 613 16.13 -10.60 8.37
N GLY A 614 16.53 -9.34 8.49
CA GLY A 614 16.53 -8.59 9.74
C GLY A 614 15.16 -8.01 10.06
N THR A 615 15.09 -7.32 11.19
CA THR A 615 13.93 -6.56 11.65
C THR A 615 14.08 -5.11 11.27
N TYR A 616 13.25 -4.61 10.38
CA TYR A 616 13.21 -3.19 10.06
C TYR A 616 12.63 -2.39 11.23
N ARG A 617 13.37 -1.37 11.69
CA ARG A 617 13.07 -0.56 12.89
C ARG A 617 12.54 0.81 12.47
N GLY A 618 11.42 0.82 11.72
CA GLY A 618 10.85 2.04 11.13
C GLY A 618 10.33 3.07 12.15
N GLU A 619 10.10 2.65 13.39
CA GLU A 619 9.67 3.50 14.51
C GLU A 619 10.80 4.39 15.09
N LEU A 620 12.04 4.19 14.69
CA LEU A 620 13.17 4.91 15.28
C LEU A 620 13.35 6.32 14.71
N TYR A 621 12.97 6.55 13.45
CA TYR A 621 13.14 7.85 12.80
C TYR A 621 11.90 8.22 11.98
N ASP A 622 11.48 9.48 12.12
CA ASP A 622 10.27 10.00 11.50
C ASP A 622 10.57 10.57 10.11
N ILE A 623 9.89 10.07 9.11
CA ILE A 623 9.92 10.67 7.78
C ILE A 623 9.38 12.11 7.85
N GLY A 624 10.09 13.02 7.20
CA GLY A 624 9.74 14.44 7.11
C GLY A 624 10.34 15.31 8.21
N PHE A 625 10.49 14.80 9.45
CA PHE A 625 10.94 15.58 10.61
C PHE A 625 12.34 15.26 11.09
N ASP A 626 12.80 14.02 10.98
CA ASP A 626 14.21 13.69 11.25
C ASP A 626 15.06 13.96 10.01
N LYS A 627 16.25 14.51 10.19
CA LYS A 627 17.22 14.82 9.15
C LYS A 627 18.61 14.36 9.58
N PRO A 628 19.37 13.68 8.67
CA PRO A 628 18.95 13.23 7.33
C PRO A 628 17.83 12.18 7.41
N GLU A 629 17.18 11.86 6.27
CA GLU A 629 16.29 10.71 6.18
C GLU A 629 17.05 9.46 6.64
N THR A 630 16.47 8.68 7.54
CA THR A 630 17.18 7.56 8.16
C THR A 630 16.32 6.32 8.24
N HIS A 631 16.89 5.19 7.80
CA HIS A 631 16.30 3.86 7.92
C HIS A 631 17.21 2.95 8.72
N VAL A 632 16.63 1.98 9.44
CA VAL A 632 17.40 1.09 10.32
C VAL A 632 16.91 -0.34 10.18
N VAL A 633 17.86 -1.26 10.03
CA VAL A 633 17.61 -2.71 10.13
C VAL A 633 18.41 -3.26 11.31
N GLU A 634 17.76 -4.01 12.19
CA GLU A 634 18.40 -4.78 13.25
C GLU A 634 18.50 -6.24 12.83
N LYS A 635 19.69 -6.82 12.90
CA LYS A 635 19.91 -8.23 12.60
C LYS A 635 20.95 -8.82 13.54
N SER A 636 20.58 -9.90 14.24
CA SER A 636 21.49 -10.62 15.16
C SER A 636 22.14 -9.71 16.22
N GLY A 637 21.42 -8.69 16.70
CA GLY A 637 21.90 -7.73 17.70
C GLY A 637 22.78 -6.61 17.15
N ASN A 638 23.05 -6.60 15.85
CA ASN A 638 23.74 -5.53 15.14
C ASN A 638 22.72 -4.59 14.48
N PHE A 639 23.10 -3.33 14.30
CA PHE A 639 22.26 -2.32 13.70
C PHE A 639 22.88 -1.78 12.41
N TYR A 640 22.07 -1.65 11.38
CA TYR A 640 22.46 -1.14 10.07
C TYR A 640 21.66 0.13 9.80
N TYR A 641 22.34 1.28 9.88
CA TYR A 641 21.77 2.60 9.65
C TYR A 641 22.04 3.03 8.22
N ALA A 642 21.02 3.50 7.52
CA ALA A 642 21.14 4.08 6.20
C ALA A 642 20.64 5.53 6.25
N PHE A 643 21.52 6.47 5.96
CA PHE A 643 21.28 7.91 5.94
C PHE A 643 21.24 8.42 4.52
N TYR A 644 20.23 9.26 4.21
CA TYR A 644 20.04 9.82 2.88
C TYR A 644 19.83 11.34 2.94
N ALA A 645 20.59 12.05 2.16
CA ALA A 645 20.46 13.49 1.91
C ALA A 645 21.26 13.87 0.68
N ARG A 646 20.82 14.90 -0.06
CA ARG A 646 21.64 15.42 -1.16
C ARG A 646 23.04 15.80 -0.68
N ASP A 647 23.11 16.59 0.41
CA ASP A 647 24.32 16.97 1.13
C ASP A 647 23.99 17.05 2.62
N PHE A 648 24.80 16.45 3.47
CA PHE A 648 24.65 16.53 4.91
C PHE A 648 25.98 16.65 5.62
N THR A 649 26.06 17.58 6.55
CA THR A 649 27.15 17.70 7.52
C THR A 649 26.55 18.03 8.87
N GLY A 650 26.71 17.17 9.86
CA GLY A 650 26.11 17.36 11.18
C GLY A 650 26.30 16.19 12.11
N THR A 651 25.54 16.20 13.19
CA THR A 651 25.52 15.13 14.19
C THR A 651 24.16 14.47 14.18
N VAL A 652 24.14 13.13 14.16
CA VAL A 652 22.92 12.32 14.18
C VAL A 652 22.90 11.41 15.40
N PRO A 653 21.73 11.24 16.05
CA PRO A 653 21.56 10.26 17.11
C PRO A 653 21.48 8.86 16.52
N LEU A 654 22.19 7.88 17.07
CA LEU A 654 22.05 6.47 16.73
C LEU A 654 20.99 5.82 17.64
N ARG A 655 19.74 5.93 17.25
CA ARG A 655 18.60 5.43 18.03
C ARG A 655 18.49 3.91 17.97
N GLY A 656 18.05 3.30 19.06
CA GLY A 656 17.72 1.88 19.14
C GLY A 656 18.83 0.98 19.67
N LEU A 657 20.07 1.45 19.79
CA LEU A 657 21.18 0.67 20.33
C LEU A 657 20.90 0.22 21.76
N ALA A 658 20.90 -1.09 22.00
CA ALA A 658 20.81 -1.65 23.34
C ALA A 658 22.09 -1.30 24.15
N ALA A 659 22.04 -1.47 25.48
CA ALA A 659 23.24 -1.27 26.32
C ALA A 659 24.37 -2.19 25.85
N GLY A 660 25.56 -1.61 25.65
CA GLY A 660 26.73 -2.32 25.15
C GLY A 660 27.65 -1.43 24.34
N ARG A 661 28.80 -1.93 23.99
CA ARG A 661 29.76 -1.28 23.08
C ARG A 661 29.52 -1.73 21.67
N TYR A 662 29.56 -0.79 20.73
CA TYR A 662 29.39 -1.03 19.30
C TYR A 662 30.53 -0.38 18.53
N ARG A 663 31.11 -1.13 17.59
CA ARG A 663 32.05 -0.62 16.61
C ARG A 663 31.25 -0.15 15.37
N LEU A 664 31.55 1.06 14.91
CA LEU A 664 30.88 1.70 13.79
C LEU A 664 31.75 1.67 12.54
N ARG A 665 31.21 1.22 11.42
CA ARG A 665 31.90 1.19 10.12
C ARG A 665 30.92 1.53 8.97
N ASP A 666 31.37 2.35 8.03
CA ASP A 666 30.73 2.41 6.71
C ASP A 666 31.04 1.11 6.00
N TYR A 667 30.04 0.27 5.86
CA TYR A 667 30.22 -1.08 5.32
C TYR A 667 30.22 -1.14 3.79
N VAL A 668 29.99 -0.02 3.09
CA VAL A 668 30.10 0.10 1.65
C VAL A 668 31.53 0.48 1.26
N ASN A 669 32.12 1.46 1.96
CA ASN A 669 33.44 2.00 1.65
C ASN A 669 34.55 1.51 2.61
N ASP A 670 34.22 0.60 3.51
CA ASP A 670 35.14 0.00 4.50
C ASP A 670 35.84 1.05 5.39
N ARG A 671 35.11 2.10 5.81
CA ARG A 671 35.63 3.22 6.60
C ARG A 671 35.19 3.11 8.05
N GLU A 672 36.14 3.13 8.97
CA GLU A 672 35.88 3.13 10.43
C GLU A 672 35.38 4.49 10.92
N TYR A 673 34.40 4.46 11.83
CA TYR A 673 33.85 5.63 12.53
C TYR A 673 34.08 5.57 14.05
N GLY A 674 34.84 4.56 14.54
CA GLY A 674 35.15 4.35 15.96
C GLY A 674 34.06 3.60 16.70
N ASP A 675 34.11 3.69 18.03
CA ASP A 675 33.24 2.96 18.93
C ASP A 675 32.25 3.89 19.64
N VAL A 676 31.06 3.38 19.91
CA VAL A 676 30.04 4.05 20.73
C VAL A 676 29.48 3.11 21.80
N SER A 677 28.93 3.69 22.85
CA SER A 677 28.19 2.95 23.87
C SER A 677 26.69 3.16 23.70
N GLY A 678 25.93 2.08 23.50
CA GLY A 678 24.49 2.12 23.46
C GLY A 678 23.89 2.49 24.81
N ALA A 679 22.82 3.29 24.79
CA ALA A 679 22.19 3.85 25.99
C ALA A 679 21.25 2.87 26.72
N GLY A 680 20.92 1.72 26.14
CA GLY A 680 19.93 0.77 26.70
C GLY A 680 18.48 1.11 26.34
N ALA A 681 17.54 0.56 27.09
CA ALA A 681 16.12 0.75 26.85
C ALA A 681 15.71 2.23 26.90
N ARG A 682 14.70 2.63 26.11
CA ARG A 682 14.15 3.99 26.05
C ARG A 682 14.00 4.59 27.46
N GLY A 683 14.72 5.70 27.72
CA GLY A 683 14.59 6.49 28.95
C GLY A 683 15.76 6.38 29.93
N SER A 684 16.80 5.56 29.72
CA SER A 684 17.95 5.41 30.64
C SER A 684 19.20 6.23 30.29
N GLY A 685 19.20 6.93 29.12
CA GLY A 685 20.33 7.75 28.66
C GLY A 685 20.02 8.46 27.34
N THR A 686 20.93 9.32 26.89
CA THR A 686 20.86 9.95 25.55
C THR A 686 21.44 8.99 24.52
N ASP A 687 20.76 8.88 23.36
CA ASP A 687 21.27 8.11 22.23
C ASP A 687 22.70 8.57 21.87
N PRO A 688 23.61 7.63 21.52
CA PRO A 688 24.95 7.99 21.07
C PRO A 688 24.89 8.90 19.86
N GLN A 689 25.77 9.88 19.81
CA GLN A 689 25.81 10.88 18.74
C GLN A 689 26.96 10.57 17.79
N LEU A 690 26.68 10.53 16.49
CA LEU A 690 27.68 10.32 15.46
C LEU A 690 27.81 11.57 14.56
N LYS A 691 29.01 12.11 14.45
CA LYS A 691 29.30 13.21 13.52
C LYS A 691 29.62 12.65 12.13
N ILE A 692 28.84 13.05 11.13
CA ILE A 692 28.94 12.57 9.76
C ILE A 692 28.92 13.71 8.75
N ALA A 693 29.54 13.46 7.59
CA ALA A 693 29.44 14.29 6.41
C ALA A 693 29.40 13.38 5.18
N PHE A 694 28.41 13.53 4.31
CA PHE A 694 28.23 12.71 3.13
C PHE A 694 27.38 13.41 2.06
N GLN A 695 27.43 12.89 0.85
CA GLN A 695 26.55 13.24 -0.27
C GLN A 695 25.79 11.98 -0.73
N GLY A 696 24.52 12.13 -1.06
CA GLY A 696 23.63 11.03 -1.49
C GLY A 696 23.27 10.10 -0.35
N SER A 697 24.12 9.15 -0.03
CA SER A 697 23.88 8.14 0.99
C SER A 697 25.10 7.83 1.86
N LEU A 698 24.88 7.35 3.09
CA LEU A 698 25.89 6.80 3.98
C LEU A 698 25.30 5.61 4.73
N LEU A 699 25.93 4.44 4.63
CA LEU A 699 25.47 3.19 5.21
C LEU A 699 26.43 2.72 6.30
N ILE A 700 25.98 2.78 7.54
CA ILE A 700 26.79 2.47 8.74
C ILE A 700 26.29 1.18 9.41
N GLU A 701 27.18 0.23 9.62
CA GLU A 701 26.92 -0.89 10.52
C GLU A 701 27.46 -0.58 11.93
N ALA A 702 26.65 -0.90 12.95
CA ALA A 702 27.03 -0.87 14.36
C ALA A 702 27.08 -2.33 14.84
N ILE A 703 28.27 -2.87 14.91
CA ILE A 703 28.54 -4.26 15.30
C ILE A 703 28.79 -4.30 16.80
N ARG A 704 28.04 -5.13 17.50
CA ARG A 704 28.17 -5.29 18.94
C ARG A 704 29.53 -5.95 19.27
N ALA A 705 30.32 -5.28 20.12
CA ALA A 705 31.63 -5.75 20.56
C ALA A 705 31.54 -6.84 21.65
#